data_ebc6193b1816dfab0cab92d5196fd6b3
#
_entry.id   ebc6193b1816dfab0cab92d5196fd6b3
#
_cell.length_a   1.000
_cell.length_b   1.000
_cell.length_c   1.000
_cell.angle_alpha   90.00
_cell.angle_beta   90.00
_cell.angle_gamma   90.00
#
_symmetry.space_group_name_H-M   'P 1'
#
loop_
_entity.id
_entity.type
_entity.pdbx_description
1 polymer ?
#
loop_
_entity_poly.entity_id
_entity_poly.type
_entity_poly.pdbx_seq_one_letter_code
_entity_poly.pdbx_strand_id
1 'polypeptide(L)'
;MSKASRESIIILRTLFENRESTQRDIAQQLEVSLGKTNKLIAETVEEGLLSKVESSEGRGRNVSYEITEKGRRMLEKYRVERALILASGFGSRFVPLTYETPKGLLEVFGERMIERQIRQLHEVGVRDITIMVGYLKEKFDYLIDKYDVKLIYNPEYSDKNTLATLYHAKDVLKGKNCYILSSDNWMRDNVYHSFEADTWYAATFMKGETREWAMETGKNGVIKDVRIGGCDKWCMYGPVYLTKEFSEAFLPLIEAYYRMPGTEQFYWEDVLIRNMKNLPDIYINKQPEGVVYEFENLEELRRFDEKYVNNSGSKAMQLVSEIFGIPESEIINIKCLKAGMTNKSWYFNVSDSEEIAEKYRNKAFICRIPGPGTEKLINRRQEGEVYKAVAGLDITEELVYFDAESGYKISRYYHGARNADFDNIEELSQCMSVLKKLHNSGIKLGHDFDLKRELGNYEKDIKEAGAEVPYEDYPAVRMKAEEVLGWIDSLNRPKTIAHVDSVKDNFIFTDEGLKMIDWEYAGMADPLLDLAMSAIYSYMSFDKAKELVRVYAAAPEPESIALDIKLQAGGKDKGPLETSVSAGALTEPAVQKIFESRGGIALKGLTPDDAYAIVIAYMGLGGLLWALWGIYKMALGESFGDYTLKMYRYFKDSYKILRNLEKF
;
A
#
# COMPACT_ATOMS: atom_id res chain seq x y z
N MET A 1 47.57 19.15 8.37
CA MET A 1 46.72 20.14 9.07
C MET A 1 45.89 19.37 10.06
N SER A 2 45.92 19.71 11.35
CA SER A 2 45.11 19.09 12.39
C SER A 2 43.61 19.28 12.07
N LYS A 3 42.79 18.30 12.42
CA LYS A 3 41.32 18.39 12.35
C LYS A 3 40.92 19.47 13.39
N ALA A 4 40.08 20.44 13.02
CA ALA A 4 39.56 21.42 13.97
C ALA A 4 38.64 20.71 14.97
N SER A 5 38.53 21.27 16.19
CA SER A 5 37.56 20.70 17.15
C SER A 5 36.12 20.92 16.67
N ARG A 6 35.22 20.06 17.12
CA ARG A 6 33.77 20.21 16.85
C ARG A 6 33.28 21.59 17.25
N GLU A 7 33.70 22.02 18.43
CA GLU A 7 33.32 23.31 19.02
C GLU A 7 33.82 24.49 18.16
N SER A 8 35.04 24.40 17.63
CA SER A 8 35.59 25.45 16.73
C SER A 8 34.77 25.57 15.45
N ILE A 9 34.33 24.46 14.90
CA ILE A 9 33.47 24.48 13.68
C ILE A 9 32.11 25.09 13.98
N ILE A 10 31.47 24.74 15.11
CA ILE A 10 30.16 25.32 15.50
C ILE A 10 30.31 26.85 15.73
N ILE A 11 31.40 27.30 16.37
CA ILE A 11 31.69 28.73 16.56
C ILE A 11 31.83 29.45 15.21
N LEU A 12 32.63 28.89 14.30
CA LEU A 12 32.84 29.46 12.96
C LEU A 12 31.51 29.50 12.18
N ARG A 13 30.72 28.43 12.22
CA ARG A 13 29.41 28.38 11.58
C ARG A 13 28.49 29.46 12.11
N THR A 14 28.33 29.58 13.42
CA THR A 14 27.46 30.56 14.06
C THR A 14 27.82 32.00 13.63
N LEU A 15 29.10 32.32 13.58
CA LEU A 15 29.59 33.63 13.13
C LEU A 15 29.49 33.82 11.59
N PHE A 16 29.49 32.73 10.82
CA PHE A 16 29.28 32.78 9.39
C PHE A 16 27.82 33.09 9.05
N GLU A 17 26.89 32.44 9.72
CA GLU A 17 25.45 32.60 9.52
C GLU A 17 24.95 33.93 10.06
N ASN A 18 25.48 34.39 11.18
CA ASN A 18 25.18 35.70 11.75
C ASN A 18 26.43 36.35 12.33
N ARG A 19 26.99 37.33 11.61
CA ARG A 19 28.20 38.07 12.04
C ARG A 19 28.04 38.83 13.33
N GLU A 20 26.81 39.16 13.73
CA GLU A 20 26.49 39.90 14.96
C GLU A 20 26.26 38.98 16.15
N SER A 21 26.44 37.66 15.99
CA SER A 21 26.24 36.70 17.06
C SER A 21 27.07 37.03 18.30
N THR A 22 26.39 37.10 19.43
CA THR A 22 27.02 37.36 20.73
C THR A 22 27.64 36.06 21.30
N GLN A 23 28.50 36.21 22.30
CA GLN A 23 29.02 35.05 23.05
C GLN A 23 27.88 34.21 23.69
N ARG A 24 26.73 34.80 23.99
CA ARG A 24 25.54 34.09 24.48
C ARG A 24 24.89 33.24 23.40
N ASP A 25 24.78 33.76 22.19
CA ASP A 25 24.26 33.03 21.04
C ASP A 25 25.16 31.82 20.71
N ILE A 26 26.49 32.03 20.73
CA ILE A 26 27.47 30.96 20.56
C ILE A 26 27.38 29.91 21.71
N ALA A 27 27.19 30.36 22.95
CA ALA A 27 27.02 29.47 24.11
C ALA A 27 25.73 28.60 23.96
N GLN A 28 24.67 29.17 23.45
CA GLN A 28 23.42 28.45 23.14
C GLN A 28 23.64 27.40 22.07
N GLN A 29 24.33 27.75 20.98
CA GLN A 29 24.61 26.82 19.87
C GLN A 29 25.56 25.66 20.32
N LEU A 30 26.47 25.94 21.23
CA LEU A 30 27.38 24.96 21.79
C LEU A 30 26.77 24.12 22.93
N GLU A 31 25.62 24.51 23.46
CA GLU A 31 24.98 23.93 24.67
C GLU A 31 25.92 23.90 25.89
N VAL A 32 26.73 24.94 26.07
CA VAL A 32 27.68 25.03 27.18
C VAL A 32 27.56 26.37 27.93
N SER A 33 28.19 26.44 29.11
CA SER A 33 28.24 27.68 29.90
C SER A 33 29.02 28.79 29.20
N LEU A 34 28.68 30.05 29.46
CA LEU A 34 29.34 31.22 28.88
C LEU A 34 30.86 31.23 29.20
N GLY A 35 31.26 30.75 30.40
CA GLY A 35 32.69 30.65 30.79
C GLY A 35 33.45 29.65 29.91
N LYS A 36 32.82 28.49 29.58
CA LYS A 36 33.40 27.51 28.67
C LYS A 36 33.44 28.06 27.24
N THR A 37 32.40 28.78 26.82
CA THR A 37 32.33 29.43 25.50
C THR A 37 33.48 30.40 25.30
N ASN A 38 33.76 31.26 26.31
CA ASN A 38 34.87 32.22 26.27
C ASN A 38 36.24 31.53 26.11
N LYS A 39 36.43 30.41 26.80
CA LYS A 39 37.65 29.61 26.65
C LYS A 39 37.77 29.05 25.22
N LEU A 40 36.69 28.45 24.69
CA LEU A 40 36.67 27.89 23.33
C LEU A 40 36.91 28.95 22.25
N ILE A 41 36.32 30.13 22.40
CA ILE A 41 36.56 31.26 21.50
C ILE A 41 38.03 31.69 21.54
N ALA A 42 38.63 31.79 22.75
CA ALA A 42 40.04 32.12 22.90
C ALA A 42 40.96 31.09 22.23
N GLU A 43 40.67 29.80 22.40
CA GLU A 43 41.39 28.70 21.72
C GLU A 43 41.24 28.83 20.18
N THR A 44 40.05 29.12 19.68
CA THR A 44 39.81 29.29 18.26
C THR A 44 40.54 30.55 17.67
N VAL A 45 40.72 31.58 18.48
CA VAL A 45 41.56 32.74 18.14
C VAL A 45 43.04 32.38 18.14
N GLU A 46 43.53 31.63 19.14
CA GLU A 46 44.92 31.16 19.21
C GLU A 46 45.27 30.25 18.01
N GLU A 47 44.31 29.43 17.58
CA GLU A 47 44.45 28.61 16.37
C GLU A 47 44.49 29.48 15.08
N GLY A 48 44.20 30.78 15.18
CA GLY A 48 44.20 31.72 14.06
C GLY A 48 43.00 31.52 13.12
N LEU A 49 41.93 30.89 13.60
CA LEU A 49 40.69 30.70 12.85
C LEU A 49 39.74 31.89 13.00
N LEU A 50 39.83 32.62 14.12
CA LEU A 50 39.14 33.88 14.40
C LEU A 50 40.13 35.00 14.66
N SER A 51 39.74 36.22 14.37
CA SER A 51 40.38 37.45 14.80
C SER A 51 39.46 38.25 15.75
N LYS A 52 40.05 38.83 16.76
CA LYS A 52 39.34 39.70 17.71
C LYS A 52 39.34 41.14 17.16
N VAL A 53 38.17 41.72 17.07
CA VAL A 53 38.00 43.11 16.64
C VAL A 53 37.49 43.93 17.85
N GLU A 54 38.26 44.91 18.23
CA GLU A 54 37.88 45.83 19.31
C GLU A 54 37.35 47.14 18.69
N SER A 55 36.06 47.46 18.92
CA SER A 55 35.53 48.74 18.54
C SER A 55 35.58 49.71 19.73
N SER A 56 36.06 50.90 19.47
CA SER A 56 36.15 52.01 20.46
C SER A 56 34.91 52.94 20.43
N GLU A 57 33.88 52.62 19.65
CA GLU A 57 32.67 53.41 19.56
C GLU A 57 31.63 53.00 20.62
N GLY A 58 31.44 53.86 21.61
CA GLY A 58 30.40 53.73 22.66
C GLY A 58 30.97 53.62 24.09
N ARG A 59 30.11 53.75 25.10
CA ARG A 59 30.47 53.57 26.54
C ARG A 59 30.70 52.10 26.87
N GLY A 60 31.82 51.52 26.46
CA GLY A 60 32.24 50.15 26.77
C GLY A 60 33.09 49.53 25.63
N ARG A 61 34.06 48.64 25.97
CA ARG A 61 34.77 47.85 24.96
C ARG A 61 33.83 46.78 24.40
N ASN A 62 33.31 47.03 23.20
CA ASN A 62 32.60 45.97 22.46
C ASN A 62 33.63 45.09 21.73
N VAL A 63 33.68 43.85 22.11
CA VAL A 63 34.53 42.83 21.47
C VAL A 63 33.65 42.03 20.51
N SER A 64 33.97 42.09 19.23
CA SER A 64 33.45 41.20 18.21
C SER A 64 34.51 40.27 17.65
N TYR A 65 34.09 39.23 16.96
CA TYR A 65 34.97 38.25 16.36
C TYR A 65 34.70 38.12 14.87
N GLU A 66 35.76 38.04 14.06
CA GLU A 66 35.66 37.84 12.64
C GLU A 66 36.36 36.55 12.20
N ILE A 67 35.77 35.82 11.22
CA ILE A 67 36.38 34.61 10.70
C ILE A 67 37.55 34.99 9.78
N THR A 68 38.74 34.48 10.08
CA THR A 68 39.92 34.70 9.26
C THR A 68 39.85 33.91 7.94
N GLU A 69 40.76 34.23 7.00
CA GLU A 69 40.87 33.44 5.76
C GLU A 69 41.23 31.97 6.05
N LYS A 70 42.03 31.70 7.07
CA LYS A 70 42.34 30.35 7.54
C LYS A 70 41.07 29.67 8.10
N GLY A 71 40.27 30.42 8.88
CA GLY A 71 38.98 29.94 9.40
C GLY A 71 37.99 29.61 8.29
N ARG A 72 37.87 30.48 7.28
CA ARG A 72 37.01 30.23 6.09
C ARG A 72 37.40 28.95 5.36
N ARG A 73 38.70 28.77 5.04
CA ARG A 73 39.23 27.54 4.41
C ARG A 73 39.01 26.29 5.25
N MET A 74 39.06 26.42 6.57
CA MET A 74 38.74 25.30 7.46
C MET A 74 37.26 24.96 7.40
N LEU A 75 36.37 25.96 7.48
CA LEU A 75 34.92 25.80 7.49
C LEU A 75 34.44 25.17 6.18
N GLU A 76 35.04 25.52 5.01
CA GLU A 76 34.68 24.94 3.72
C GLU A 76 34.80 23.41 3.65
N LYS A 77 35.65 22.79 4.45
CA LYS A 77 35.73 21.32 4.52
C LYS A 77 34.50 20.65 5.14
N TYR A 78 33.70 21.42 5.85
CA TYR A 78 32.51 21.00 6.56
C TYR A 78 31.22 21.49 5.87
N ARG A 79 31.38 22.01 4.65
CA ARG A 79 30.25 22.44 3.84
C ARG A 79 29.32 21.26 3.55
N VAL A 80 28.03 21.49 3.74
CA VAL A 80 26.98 20.57 3.28
C VAL A 80 26.87 20.70 1.76
N GLU A 81 27.12 19.62 1.06
CA GLU A 81 27.22 19.63 -0.40
C GLU A 81 25.91 19.23 -1.06
N ARG A 82 25.12 18.35 -0.43
CA ARG A 82 23.91 17.76 -1.00
C ARG A 82 22.80 17.54 0.02
N ALA A 83 21.59 17.35 -0.51
CA ALA A 83 20.48 16.80 0.24
C ALA A 83 19.81 15.69 -0.56
N LEU A 84 19.43 14.62 0.12
CA LEU A 84 18.67 13.49 -0.40
C LEU A 84 17.32 13.46 0.31
N ILE A 85 16.21 13.60 -0.43
CA ILE A 85 14.86 13.55 0.11
C ILE A 85 14.22 12.22 -0.28
N LEU A 86 13.80 11.42 0.70
CA LEU A 86 13.14 10.14 0.49
C LEU A 86 11.63 10.38 0.34
N ALA A 87 11.07 10.11 -0.84
CA ALA A 87 9.68 10.39 -1.21
C ALA A 87 9.04 9.23 -2.00
N SER A 88 9.54 8.00 -1.86
CA SER A 88 9.09 6.88 -2.69
C SER A 88 7.87 6.13 -2.15
N GLY A 89 7.54 6.31 -0.87
CA GLY A 89 6.50 5.54 -0.18
C GLY A 89 5.07 5.90 -0.56
N PHE A 90 4.14 4.95 -0.39
CA PHE A 90 2.71 5.13 -0.67
C PHE A 90 1.98 6.02 0.35
N GLY A 91 2.40 5.99 1.63
CA GLY A 91 1.71 6.74 2.69
C GLY A 91 0.32 6.19 3.05
N SER A 92 0.20 4.89 3.24
CA SER A 92 -1.06 4.17 3.47
C SER A 92 -1.91 4.68 4.64
N ARG A 93 -1.30 5.34 5.62
CA ARG A 93 -1.99 5.93 6.78
C ARG A 93 -2.71 7.26 6.45
N PHE A 94 -2.49 7.81 5.25
CA PHE A 94 -3.14 9.04 4.75
C PHE A 94 -4.17 8.78 3.65
N VAL A 95 -4.60 7.54 3.45
CA VAL A 95 -5.71 7.28 2.54
C VAL A 95 -6.97 8.02 3.03
N PRO A 96 -7.85 8.47 2.13
CA PRO A 96 -7.77 8.37 0.68
C PRO A 96 -6.94 9.46 -0.01
N LEU A 97 -6.40 10.45 0.72
CA LEU A 97 -5.62 11.55 0.15
C LEU A 97 -4.43 11.04 -0.68
N THR A 98 -3.70 10.07 -0.14
CA THR A 98 -2.53 9.51 -0.81
C THR A 98 -2.86 8.62 -2.01
N TYR A 99 -4.11 8.31 -2.25
CA TYR A 99 -4.51 7.74 -3.54
C TYR A 99 -4.40 8.74 -4.70
N GLU A 100 -4.47 10.02 -4.40
CA GLU A 100 -4.45 11.11 -5.37
C GLU A 100 -3.17 11.94 -5.32
N THR A 101 -2.57 12.09 -4.12
CA THR A 101 -1.41 12.98 -3.88
C THR A 101 -0.40 12.30 -2.97
N PRO A 102 0.88 12.14 -3.38
CA PRO A 102 1.93 11.64 -2.49
C PRO A 102 2.01 12.40 -1.16
N LYS A 103 2.30 11.70 -0.05
CA LYS A 103 2.31 12.29 1.29
C LYS A 103 3.17 13.57 1.37
N GLY A 104 4.38 13.57 0.80
CA GLY A 104 5.27 14.73 0.79
C GLY A 104 4.77 15.94 -0.02
N LEU A 105 3.77 15.75 -0.88
CA LEU A 105 3.11 16.82 -1.65
C LEU A 105 1.83 17.35 -0.98
N LEU A 106 1.44 16.82 0.18
CA LEU A 106 0.36 17.40 0.96
C LEU A 106 0.76 18.79 1.46
N GLU A 107 -0.20 19.71 1.43
CA GLU A 107 0.01 21.09 1.87
C GLU A 107 -0.21 21.20 3.38
N VAL A 108 0.65 21.92 4.06
CA VAL A 108 0.48 22.30 5.46
C VAL A 108 0.61 23.81 5.53
N PHE A 109 -0.43 24.49 6.02
CA PHE A 109 -0.55 25.95 6.00
C PHE A 109 -0.32 26.57 4.60
N GLY A 110 -0.81 25.89 3.55
CA GLY A 110 -0.76 26.39 2.18
C GLY A 110 0.59 26.16 1.45
N GLU A 111 1.58 25.50 2.07
CA GLU A 111 2.85 25.13 1.47
C GLU A 111 3.04 23.61 1.49
N ARG A 112 3.44 23.01 0.36
CA ARG A 112 3.72 21.57 0.30
C ARG A 112 4.92 21.22 1.16
N MET A 113 4.83 20.13 1.96
CA MET A 113 5.89 19.75 2.90
C MET A 113 7.27 19.64 2.24
N ILE A 114 7.36 18.98 1.10
CA ILE A 114 8.63 18.84 0.37
C ILE A 114 9.13 20.18 -0.19
N GLU A 115 8.25 21.06 -0.66
CA GLU A 115 8.63 22.38 -1.16
C GLU A 115 9.19 23.27 -0.04
N ARG A 116 8.60 23.16 1.15
CA ARG A 116 9.10 23.84 2.35
C ARG A 116 10.52 23.39 2.69
N GLN A 117 10.78 22.08 2.66
CA GLN A 117 12.13 21.55 2.90
C GLN A 117 13.13 22.05 1.86
N ILE A 118 12.77 22.00 0.57
CA ILE A 118 13.64 22.50 -0.52
C ILE A 118 13.95 23.99 -0.32
N ARG A 119 12.95 24.81 0.01
CA ARG A 119 13.14 26.23 0.28
C ARG A 119 14.09 26.47 1.46
N GLN A 120 13.88 25.76 2.57
CA GLN A 120 14.76 25.85 3.75
C GLN A 120 16.20 25.41 3.45
N LEU A 121 16.41 24.38 2.64
CA LEU A 121 17.73 23.99 2.16
C LEU A 121 18.38 25.08 1.30
N HIS A 122 17.61 25.70 0.40
CA HIS A 122 18.09 26.79 -0.46
C HIS A 122 18.48 28.02 0.35
N GLU A 123 17.77 28.34 1.44
CA GLU A 123 18.10 29.45 2.35
C GLU A 123 19.50 29.33 2.94
N VAL A 124 19.96 28.11 3.23
CA VAL A 124 21.30 27.83 3.75
C VAL A 124 22.32 27.50 2.67
N GLY A 125 21.95 27.63 1.38
CA GLY A 125 22.85 27.45 0.25
C GLY A 125 23.04 26.00 -0.22
N VAL A 126 22.29 25.05 0.28
CA VAL A 126 22.28 23.65 -0.23
C VAL A 126 21.38 23.59 -1.47
N ARG A 127 22.02 23.43 -2.65
CA ARG A 127 21.36 23.49 -3.95
C ARG A 127 21.33 22.15 -4.70
N ASP A 128 22.31 21.26 -4.49
CA ASP A 128 22.34 19.94 -5.11
C ASP A 128 21.38 19.00 -4.33
N ILE A 129 20.10 19.03 -4.73
CA ILE A 129 19.03 18.27 -4.08
C ILE A 129 18.59 17.14 -4.99
N THR A 130 18.56 15.93 -4.46
CA THR A 130 18.04 14.74 -5.14
C THR A 130 16.83 14.20 -4.37
N ILE A 131 15.77 13.87 -5.09
CA ILE A 131 14.53 13.32 -4.53
C ILE A 131 14.37 11.88 -5.03
N MET A 132 14.26 10.93 -4.12
CA MET A 132 13.95 9.55 -4.43
C MET A 132 12.44 9.38 -4.54
N VAL A 133 11.94 9.14 -5.75
CA VAL A 133 10.51 8.99 -6.03
C VAL A 133 10.14 7.54 -6.32
N GLY A 134 8.89 7.18 -6.09
CA GLY A 134 8.35 5.85 -6.35
C GLY A 134 6.87 5.91 -6.69
N TYR A 135 6.02 5.84 -5.68
CA TYR A 135 4.57 5.95 -5.84
C TYR A 135 4.16 7.32 -6.40
N LEU A 136 3.33 7.33 -7.45
CA LEU A 136 2.90 8.55 -8.18
C LEU A 136 4.07 9.48 -8.53
N LYS A 137 5.18 8.91 -8.97
CA LYS A 137 6.43 9.63 -9.28
C LYS A 137 6.24 10.82 -10.21
N GLU A 138 5.31 10.73 -11.17
CA GLU A 138 4.99 11.78 -12.12
C GLU A 138 4.47 13.07 -11.46
N LYS A 139 3.95 12.98 -10.23
CA LYS A 139 3.50 14.15 -9.47
C LYS A 139 4.64 15.04 -8.98
N PHE A 140 5.86 14.53 -8.96
CA PHE A 140 7.05 15.26 -8.51
C PHE A 140 7.79 15.97 -9.65
N ASP A 141 7.48 15.66 -10.91
CA ASP A 141 8.22 16.11 -12.08
C ASP A 141 8.38 17.65 -12.16
N TYR A 142 7.33 18.39 -11.80
CA TYR A 142 7.33 19.86 -11.79
C TYR A 142 8.40 20.47 -10.86
N LEU A 143 8.90 19.71 -9.88
CA LEU A 143 9.94 20.19 -8.95
C LEU A 143 11.28 20.37 -9.67
N ILE A 144 11.53 19.66 -10.76
CA ILE A 144 12.74 19.81 -11.58
C ILE A 144 12.80 21.24 -12.10
N ASP A 145 11.75 21.70 -12.78
CA ASP A 145 11.70 23.03 -13.37
C ASP A 145 11.61 24.14 -12.33
N LYS A 146 10.88 23.88 -11.22
CA LYS A 146 10.63 24.91 -10.20
C LYS A 146 11.84 25.15 -9.29
N TYR A 147 12.61 24.12 -8.98
CA TYR A 147 13.63 24.18 -7.92
C TYR A 147 15.01 23.63 -8.36
N ASP A 148 15.18 23.23 -9.61
CA ASP A 148 16.42 22.64 -10.14
C ASP A 148 16.89 21.40 -9.34
N VAL A 149 15.93 20.53 -8.99
CA VAL A 149 16.20 19.27 -8.27
C VAL A 149 16.36 18.11 -9.24
N LYS A 150 16.95 17.01 -8.76
CA LYS A 150 17.07 15.75 -9.51
C LYS A 150 16.10 14.72 -8.96
N LEU A 151 15.45 13.95 -9.84
CA LEU A 151 14.62 12.82 -9.46
C LEU A 151 15.33 11.50 -9.77
N ILE A 152 15.31 10.56 -8.82
CA ILE A 152 15.74 9.18 -9.03
C ILE A 152 14.57 8.27 -8.69
N TYR A 153 14.25 7.33 -9.59
CA TYR A 153 13.17 6.39 -9.40
C TYR A 153 13.63 5.15 -8.62
N ASN A 154 12.91 4.81 -7.56
CA ASN A 154 13.02 3.52 -6.88
C ASN A 154 12.02 2.53 -7.49
N PRO A 155 12.43 1.52 -8.26
CA PRO A 155 11.52 0.56 -8.89
C PRO A 155 10.93 -0.45 -7.90
N GLU A 156 11.49 -0.57 -6.70
CA GLU A 156 11.11 -1.56 -5.68
C GLU A 156 10.27 -0.96 -4.53
N TYR A 157 9.72 0.24 -4.75
CA TYR A 157 9.00 0.99 -3.70
C TYR A 157 7.76 0.27 -3.16
N SER A 158 7.15 -0.65 -3.95
CA SER A 158 5.98 -1.43 -3.55
C SER A 158 6.33 -2.65 -2.72
N ASP A 159 7.52 -3.21 -2.91
CA ASP A 159 7.89 -4.52 -2.38
C ASP A 159 8.91 -4.43 -1.25
N LYS A 160 9.71 -3.35 -1.23
CA LYS A 160 10.78 -3.13 -0.27
C LYS A 160 10.66 -1.80 0.44
N ASN A 161 11.19 -1.74 1.67
CA ASN A 161 11.18 -0.55 2.50
C ASN A 161 12.38 0.39 2.22
N THR A 162 12.61 1.38 3.08
CA THR A 162 13.56 2.50 2.87
C THR A 162 15.02 2.07 2.70
N LEU A 163 15.41 0.86 3.14
CA LEU A 163 16.73 0.28 2.83
C LEU A 163 16.97 0.22 1.31
N ALA A 164 15.99 -0.27 0.54
CA ALA A 164 16.10 -0.31 -0.91
C ALA A 164 16.14 1.11 -1.53
N THR A 165 15.35 2.03 -0.97
CA THR A 165 15.37 3.43 -1.42
C THR A 165 16.77 4.04 -1.26
N LEU A 166 17.41 3.84 -0.11
CA LEU A 166 18.76 4.36 0.14
C LEU A 166 19.82 3.64 -0.72
N TYR A 167 19.65 2.33 -0.96
CA TYR A 167 20.54 1.60 -1.87
C TYR A 167 20.52 2.16 -3.28
N HIS A 168 19.36 2.47 -3.83
CA HIS A 168 19.25 3.10 -5.15
C HIS A 168 19.79 4.54 -5.18
N ALA A 169 19.85 5.21 -4.02
CA ALA A 169 20.40 6.56 -3.87
C ALA A 169 21.88 6.59 -3.46
N LYS A 170 22.55 5.46 -3.32
CA LYS A 170 23.92 5.37 -2.75
C LYS A 170 24.94 6.30 -3.40
N ASP A 171 24.85 6.52 -4.72
CA ASP A 171 25.78 7.36 -5.44
C ASP A 171 25.59 8.87 -5.13
N VAL A 172 24.44 9.26 -4.60
CA VAL A 172 24.18 10.62 -4.11
C VAL A 172 25.00 10.89 -2.85
N LEU A 173 25.16 9.90 -1.98
CA LEU A 173 25.86 10.03 -0.70
C LEU A 173 27.38 9.84 -0.82
N LYS A 174 27.83 9.13 -1.84
CA LYS A 174 29.23 8.70 -1.95
C LYS A 174 30.19 9.87 -2.02
N GLY A 175 31.10 9.95 -1.01
CA GLY A 175 32.14 10.96 -0.92
C GLY A 175 31.63 12.39 -0.72
N LYS A 176 30.42 12.57 -0.18
CA LYS A 176 29.76 13.85 0.02
C LYS A 176 29.22 14.03 1.42
N ASN A 177 29.25 15.27 1.88
CA ASN A 177 28.56 15.73 3.07
C ASN A 177 27.10 15.96 2.71
N CYS A 178 26.16 15.17 3.28
CA CYS A 178 24.80 15.09 2.76
C CYS A 178 23.75 15.05 3.88
N TYR A 179 22.66 15.80 3.72
CA TYR A 179 21.44 15.59 4.49
C TYR A 179 20.63 14.42 3.90
N ILE A 180 20.02 13.61 4.75
CA ILE A 180 18.97 12.65 4.41
C ILE A 180 17.68 13.09 5.09
N LEU A 181 16.60 13.21 4.32
CA LEU A 181 15.32 13.78 4.75
C LEU A 181 14.19 12.86 4.37
N SER A 182 13.16 12.76 5.20
CA SER A 182 11.85 12.23 4.82
C SER A 182 10.97 13.34 4.26
N SER A 183 10.32 13.10 3.12
CA SER A 183 9.52 14.12 2.42
C SER A 183 8.29 14.58 3.19
N ASP A 184 7.88 13.84 4.20
CA ASP A 184 6.71 14.06 5.05
C ASP A 184 7.04 14.75 6.39
N ASN A 185 8.29 15.14 6.60
CA ASN A 185 8.63 16.00 7.71
C ASN A 185 8.29 17.45 7.40
N TRP A 186 7.62 18.11 8.33
CA TRP A 186 7.34 19.54 8.29
C TRP A 186 8.12 20.25 9.40
N MET A 187 9.02 21.18 9.03
CA MET A 187 9.79 21.95 9.99
C MET A 187 9.21 23.37 10.10
N ARG A 188 8.86 23.78 11.32
CA ARG A 188 8.39 25.15 11.57
C ARG A 188 9.50 26.16 11.29
N ASP A 189 10.66 25.92 11.86
CA ASP A 189 11.86 26.74 11.74
C ASP A 189 12.89 26.02 10.86
N ASN A 190 13.79 26.76 10.22
CA ASN A 190 14.85 26.16 9.45
C ASN A 190 15.88 25.50 10.37
N VAL A 191 16.02 24.18 10.30
CA VAL A 191 16.94 23.38 11.12
C VAL A 191 18.25 23.04 10.38
N TYR A 192 18.37 23.47 9.14
CA TYR A 192 19.52 23.20 8.29
C TYR A 192 20.59 24.29 8.41
N HIS A 193 21.83 23.91 8.14
CA HIS A 193 22.99 24.79 8.15
C HIS A 193 23.84 24.63 6.88
N SER A 194 24.57 25.68 6.52
CA SER A 194 25.55 25.63 5.42
C SER A 194 26.72 24.69 5.71
N PHE A 195 27.06 24.47 6.99
CA PHE A 195 28.20 23.71 7.45
C PHE A 195 27.81 22.86 8.66
N GLU A 196 28.30 21.62 8.70
CA GLU A 196 28.04 20.70 9.80
C GLU A 196 29.33 20.03 10.27
N ALA A 197 29.51 19.98 11.59
CA ALA A 197 30.76 19.50 12.20
C ALA A 197 30.90 17.97 12.15
N ASP A 198 29.83 17.27 12.46
CA ASP A 198 29.83 15.81 12.65
C ASP A 198 28.51 15.21 12.12
N THR A 199 28.50 13.90 11.90
CA THR A 199 27.28 13.15 11.61
C THR A 199 26.31 13.21 12.78
N TRP A 200 25.04 13.52 12.51
CA TRP A 200 24.01 13.58 13.53
C TRP A 200 22.65 13.10 13.05
N TYR A 201 21.80 12.69 13.99
CA TYR A 201 20.38 12.39 13.80
C TYR A 201 19.53 13.36 14.64
N ALA A 202 18.53 13.99 13.99
CA ALA A 202 17.60 14.85 14.72
C ALA A 202 16.79 14.05 15.74
N ALA A 203 16.48 14.68 16.86
CA ALA A 203 15.72 14.07 17.94
C ALA A 203 14.67 15.02 18.49
N THR A 204 13.48 14.50 18.74
CA THR A 204 12.41 15.20 19.45
C THR A 204 12.15 14.50 20.77
N PHE A 205 11.89 15.29 21.84
CA PHE A 205 11.57 14.72 23.13
C PHE A 205 10.12 14.29 23.20
N MET A 206 9.87 13.00 23.39
CA MET A 206 8.55 12.42 23.54
C MET A 206 8.19 12.28 25.01
N LYS A 207 7.17 13.02 25.44
CA LYS A 207 6.65 12.97 26.82
C LYS A 207 5.72 11.77 26.98
N GLY A 208 5.82 11.08 28.13
CA GLY A 208 5.03 9.90 28.42
C GLY A 208 5.52 8.67 27.66
N GLU A 209 4.64 7.66 27.56
CA GLU A 209 4.96 6.43 26.82
C GLU A 209 5.00 6.67 25.31
N THR A 210 6.03 6.13 24.67
CA THR A 210 6.21 6.19 23.22
C THR A 210 6.55 4.81 22.66
N ARG A 211 6.29 4.61 21.38
CA ARG A 211 6.71 3.43 20.59
C ARG A 211 7.79 3.78 19.57
N GLU A 212 8.22 5.03 19.57
CA GLU A 212 9.26 5.53 18.66
C GLU A 212 10.65 4.97 19.02
N TRP A 213 11.60 5.16 18.14
CA TRP A 213 13.00 4.75 18.33
C TRP A 213 13.70 5.69 19.30
N ALA A 214 13.77 5.29 20.56
CA ALA A 214 14.36 6.05 21.66
C ALA A 214 15.90 5.94 21.65
N MET A 215 16.58 7.07 21.70
CA MET A 215 18.04 7.17 21.71
C MET A 215 18.61 7.17 23.14
N GLU A 216 19.62 6.36 23.36
CA GLU A 216 20.46 6.44 24.56
C GLU A 216 21.80 7.08 24.21
N THR A 217 22.17 8.17 24.89
CA THR A 217 23.36 8.95 24.58
C THR A 217 24.41 8.88 25.69
N GLY A 218 25.68 8.92 25.29
CA GLY A 218 26.81 9.14 26.20
C GLY A 218 26.92 10.61 26.63
N LYS A 219 27.88 10.90 27.53
CA LYS A 219 28.09 12.24 28.11
C LYS A 219 28.35 13.36 27.10
N ASN A 220 28.83 13.01 25.89
CA ASN A 220 29.18 13.98 24.84
C ASN A 220 28.12 14.06 23.75
N GLY A 221 26.89 13.52 23.95
CA GLY A 221 25.84 13.51 22.97
C GLY A 221 26.00 12.46 21.86
N VAL A 222 26.99 11.58 21.94
CA VAL A 222 27.13 10.45 21.02
C VAL A 222 26.04 9.42 21.30
N ILE A 223 25.31 9.01 20.30
CA ILE A 223 24.29 7.98 20.41
C ILE A 223 24.94 6.63 20.59
N LYS A 224 24.64 5.93 21.69
CA LYS A 224 25.22 4.65 22.05
C LYS A 224 24.35 3.45 21.83
N ASP A 225 23.05 3.64 21.90
CA ASP A 225 22.04 2.60 21.67
C ASP A 225 20.73 3.24 21.20
N VAL A 226 19.94 2.48 20.48
CA VAL A 226 18.59 2.86 20.04
C VAL A 226 17.66 1.70 20.30
N ARG A 227 16.53 1.97 20.97
CA ARG A 227 15.51 0.96 21.32
C ARG A 227 14.12 1.44 20.97
N ILE A 228 13.27 0.51 20.60
CA ILE A 228 11.86 0.82 20.37
C ILE A 228 11.17 1.03 21.71
N GLY A 229 10.50 2.18 21.85
CA GLY A 229 9.66 2.52 23.00
C GLY A 229 10.41 3.06 24.22
N GLY A 230 9.65 3.43 25.21
CA GLY A 230 10.11 4.00 26.48
C GLY A 230 9.17 5.05 27.01
N CYS A 231 9.60 5.75 28.09
CA CYS A 231 8.87 6.84 28.69
C CYS A 231 9.81 8.03 28.85
N ASP A 232 9.34 9.23 28.45
CA ASP A 232 10.12 10.47 28.54
C ASP A 232 11.51 10.36 27.86
N LYS A 233 11.51 10.09 26.55
CA LYS A 233 12.71 9.82 25.77
C LYS A 233 12.92 10.79 24.61
N TRP A 234 14.19 11.01 24.30
CA TRP A 234 14.59 11.58 23.02
C TRP A 234 14.52 10.50 21.96
N CYS A 235 13.68 10.71 20.94
CA CYS A 235 13.45 9.74 19.86
C CYS A 235 14.02 10.24 18.53
N MET A 236 14.45 9.30 17.68
CA MET A 236 14.84 9.57 16.30
C MET A 236 13.64 10.18 15.57
N TYR A 237 13.78 11.43 15.11
CA TYR A 237 12.66 12.15 14.53
C TYR A 237 13.14 13.35 13.72
N GLY A 238 12.95 13.29 12.40
CA GLY A 238 13.34 14.37 11.49
C GLY A 238 14.59 14.09 10.66
N PRO A 239 15.29 15.15 10.22
CA PRO A 239 16.41 15.04 9.30
C PRO A 239 17.65 14.40 9.91
N VAL A 240 18.50 13.87 9.04
CA VAL A 240 19.81 13.28 9.37
C VAL A 240 20.88 13.97 8.54
N TYR A 241 22.04 14.16 9.13
CA TYR A 241 23.22 14.61 8.39
C TYR A 241 24.32 13.57 8.47
N LEU A 242 24.86 13.21 7.31
CA LEU A 242 26.01 12.30 7.19
C LEU A 242 27.22 13.05 6.63
N THR A 243 28.35 12.95 7.34
CA THR A 243 29.64 13.34 6.78
C THR A 243 30.04 12.35 5.68
N LYS A 244 30.90 12.80 4.76
CA LYS A 244 31.43 11.91 3.72
C LYS A 244 32.15 10.68 4.29
N GLU A 245 32.91 10.87 5.40
CA GLU A 245 33.61 9.78 6.10
C GLU A 245 32.64 8.76 6.67
N PHE A 246 31.51 9.23 7.22
CA PHE A 246 30.46 8.34 7.71
C PHE A 246 29.79 7.59 6.55
N SER A 247 29.47 8.29 5.47
CA SER A 247 28.87 7.68 4.28
C SER A 247 29.78 6.61 3.67
N GLU A 248 31.09 6.86 3.57
CA GLU A 248 32.06 5.89 3.07
C GLU A 248 32.11 4.60 3.92
N ALA A 249 31.93 4.71 5.24
CA ALA A 249 31.85 3.55 6.14
C ALA A 249 30.50 2.85 6.09
N PHE A 250 29.41 3.60 5.86
CA PHE A 250 28.03 3.10 5.95
C PHE A 250 27.53 2.47 4.66
N LEU A 251 27.85 3.01 3.49
CA LEU A 251 27.35 2.53 2.20
C LEU A 251 27.66 1.06 1.91
N PRO A 252 28.84 0.51 2.23
CA PRO A 252 29.10 -0.92 2.07
C PRO A 252 28.15 -1.81 2.88
N LEU A 253 27.73 -1.34 4.08
CA LEU A 253 26.75 -2.05 4.91
C LEU A 253 25.36 -2.00 4.28
N ILE A 254 24.91 -0.85 3.78
CA ILE A 254 23.66 -0.71 3.02
C ILE A 254 23.63 -1.71 1.86
N GLU A 255 24.71 -1.81 1.07
CA GLU A 255 24.79 -2.73 -0.05
C GLU A 255 24.77 -4.20 0.39
N ALA A 256 25.47 -4.55 1.46
CA ALA A 256 25.49 -5.91 2.00
C ALA A 256 24.11 -6.34 2.52
N TYR A 257 23.44 -5.50 3.29
CA TYR A 257 22.09 -5.80 3.79
C TYR A 257 21.04 -5.82 2.69
N TYR A 258 21.10 -4.93 1.71
CA TYR A 258 20.18 -4.93 0.59
C TYR A 258 20.20 -6.27 -0.20
N ARG A 259 21.38 -6.92 -0.29
CA ARG A 259 21.55 -8.21 -0.96
C ARG A 259 21.21 -9.42 -0.07
N MET A 260 20.99 -9.21 1.21
CA MET A 260 20.72 -10.27 2.18
C MET A 260 19.23 -10.65 2.11
N PRO A 261 18.87 -11.93 1.91
CA PRO A 261 17.48 -12.35 1.97
C PRO A 261 16.84 -12.10 3.35
N GLY A 262 15.57 -11.68 3.37
CA GLY A 262 14.83 -11.41 4.61
C GLY A 262 15.02 -9.99 5.16
N THR A 263 15.64 -9.10 4.39
CA THR A 263 15.82 -7.67 4.75
C THR A 263 14.98 -6.74 3.89
N GLU A 264 14.05 -7.26 3.10
CA GLU A 264 13.23 -6.52 2.16
C GLU A 264 12.41 -5.42 2.87
N GLN A 265 11.98 -5.70 4.11
CA GLN A 265 11.17 -4.77 4.91
C GLN A 265 12.01 -3.94 5.90
N PHE A 266 13.35 -3.97 5.80
CA PHE A 266 14.20 -3.15 6.66
C PHE A 266 14.12 -1.68 6.29
N TYR A 267 14.09 -0.83 7.32
CA TYR A 267 14.44 0.57 7.20
C TYR A 267 15.96 0.71 7.05
N TRP A 268 16.44 1.77 6.43
CA TRP A 268 17.89 2.01 6.38
C TRP A 268 18.47 2.25 7.78
N GLU A 269 17.66 2.74 8.69
CA GLU A 269 17.97 2.92 10.13
C GLU A 269 18.21 1.57 10.82
N ASP A 270 17.57 0.49 10.41
CA ASP A 270 17.86 -0.85 10.95
C ASP A 270 19.31 -1.23 10.71
N VAL A 271 19.86 -0.90 9.54
CA VAL A 271 21.27 -1.14 9.22
C VAL A 271 22.18 -0.27 10.07
N LEU A 272 21.83 1.01 10.26
CA LEU A 272 22.55 1.94 11.13
C LEU A 272 22.59 1.39 12.56
N ILE A 273 21.44 1.10 13.16
CA ILE A 273 21.31 0.66 14.55
C ILE A 273 22.10 -0.63 14.82
N ARG A 274 21.99 -1.60 13.92
CA ARG A 274 22.67 -2.90 14.03
C ARG A 274 24.21 -2.79 13.95
N ASN A 275 24.73 -1.73 13.33
CA ASN A 275 26.16 -1.57 13.04
C ASN A 275 26.80 -0.36 13.74
N MET A 276 26.10 0.34 14.63
CA MET A 276 26.59 1.56 15.30
C MET A 276 27.98 1.40 15.94
N LYS A 277 28.31 0.22 16.48
CA LYS A 277 29.59 -0.05 17.11
C LYS A 277 30.78 -0.08 16.14
N ASN A 278 30.51 -0.27 14.86
CA ASN A 278 31.48 -0.41 13.77
C ASN A 278 31.53 0.83 12.88
N LEU A 279 30.67 1.82 13.13
CA LEU A 279 30.59 3.07 12.40
C LEU A 279 31.25 4.21 13.19
N PRO A 280 31.67 5.29 12.53
CA PRO A 280 32.05 6.51 13.21
C PRO A 280 30.95 7.03 14.15
N ASP A 281 31.32 7.83 15.16
CA ASP A 281 30.34 8.38 16.08
C ASP A 281 29.25 9.18 15.38
N ILE A 282 27.99 8.94 15.80
CA ILE A 282 26.81 9.70 15.40
C ILE A 282 26.26 10.44 16.63
N TYR A 283 25.92 11.71 16.46
CA TYR A 283 25.49 12.57 17.53
C TYR A 283 23.98 12.79 17.53
N ILE A 284 23.41 12.99 18.72
CA ILE A 284 22.03 13.46 18.82
C ILE A 284 22.01 14.96 18.50
N ASN A 285 21.05 15.36 17.63
CA ASN A 285 20.74 16.76 17.36
C ASN A 285 19.34 17.07 17.91
N LYS A 286 19.28 17.57 19.13
CA LYS A 286 18.04 17.83 19.86
C LYS A 286 17.30 19.01 19.26
N GLN A 287 16.09 18.77 18.79
CA GLN A 287 15.22 19.81 18.28
C GLN A 287 14.29 20.32 19.39
N PRO A 288 14.03 21.63 19.46
CA PRO A 288 13.04 22.18 20.37
C PRO A 288 11.64 21.62 20.10
N GLU A 289 10.82 21.54 21.14
CA GLU A 289 9.43 21.09 21.02
C GLU A 289 8.67 21.95 19.96
N GLY A 290 7.98 21.29 19.04
CA GLY A 290 7.19 21.96 18.01
C GLY A 290 8.01 22.58 16.87
N VAL A 291 9.24 22.14 16.63
CA VAL A 291 10.03 22.56 15.47
C VAL A 291 9.91 21.55 14.34
N VAL A 292 10.00 20.26 14.63
CA VAL A 292 9.86 19.19 13.65
C VAL A 292 8.55 18.46 13.88
N TYR A 293 7.79 18.24 12.82
CA TYR A 293 6.56 17.45 12.82
C TYR A 293 6.61 16.39 11.73
N GLU A 294 6.12 15.22 12.07
CA GLU A 294 5.81 14.13 11.14
C GLU A 294 4.39 13.66 11.47
N PHE A 295 3.52 13.73 10.49
CA PHE A 295 2.12 13.37 10.68
C PHE A 295 1.94 11.86 10.44
N GLU A 296 1.37 11.17 11.41
CA GLU A 296 1.11 9.73 11.33
C GLU A 296 -0.12 9.40 10.48
N ASN A 297 -1.14 10.26 10.53
CA ASN A 297 -2.43 10.06 9.88
C ASN A 297 -3.16 11.38 9.64
N LEU A 298 -4.30 11.30 8.95
CA LEU A 298 -5.12 12.48 8.64
C LEU A 298 -5.67 13.17 9.89
N GLU A 299 -5.95 12.43 10.98
CA GLU A 299 -6.50 13.02 12.21
C GLU A 299 -5.49 13.96 12.90
N GLU A 300 -4.20 13.62 12.85
CA GLU A 300 -3.14 14.50 13.34
C GLU A 300 -3.00 15.75 12.48
N LEU A 301 -3.08 15.59 11.16
CA LEU A 301 -3.05 16.71 10.24
C LEU A 301 -4.24 17.65 10.44
N ARG A 302 -5.45 17.10 10.67
CA ARG A 302 -6.66 17.89 11.00
C ARG A 302 -6.51 18.73 12.28
N ARG A 303 -5.84 18.18 13.30
CA ARG A 303 -5.57 18.91 14.55
C ARG A 303 -4.53 20.01 14.37
N PHE A 304 -3.65 19.86 13.40
CA PHE A 304 -2.55 20.76 13.16
C PHE A 304 -2.91 21.90 12.18
N ASP A 305 -3.63 21.58 11.10
CA ASP A 305 -4.06 22.52 10.07
C ASP A 305 -5.59 22.42 9.88
N GLU A 306 -6.30 23.45 10.31
CA GLU A 306 -7.77 23.54 10.26
C GLU A 306 -8.35 23.36 8.86
N LYS A 307 -7.57 23.61 7.80
CA LYS A 307 -7.97 23.35 6.41
C LYS A 307 -8.48 21.92 6.23
N TYR A 308 -7.83 20.94 6.88
CA TYR A 308 -8.14 19.52 6.72
C TYR A 308 -9.37 19.03 7.50
N VAL A 309 -9.97 19.88 8.34
CA VAL A 309 -11.15 19.49 9.13
C VAL A 309 -12.33 19.19 8.21
N ASN A 310 -12.63 20.10 7.26
CA ASN A 310 -13.78 19.99 6.36
C ASN A 310 -13.44 20.08 4.87
N ASN A 311 -12.16 20.16 4.51
CA ASN A 311 -11.71 20.21 3.13
C ASN A 311 -10.32 19.60 3.01
N SER A 312 -10.28 18.29 2.90
CA SER A 312 -9.03 17.56 2.70
C SER A 312 -8.44 17.70 1.29
N GLY A 313 -9.23 18.20 0.32
CA GLY A 313 -8.88 18.23 -1.09
C GLY A 313 -8.96 16.87 -1.80
N SER A 314 -9.38 15.81 -1.12
CA SER A 314 -9.58 14.49 -1.71
C SER A 314 -10.98 14.36 -2.32
N LYS A 315 -11.04 13.96 -3.59
CA LYS A 315 -12.32 13.69 -4.28
C LYS A 315 -13.11 12.58 -3.60
N ALA A 316 -12.42 11.58 -3.08
CA ALA A 316 -13.06 10.47 -2.38
C ALA A 316 -13.69 10.91 -1.05
N MET A 317 -13.04 11.81 -0.30
CA MET A 317 -13.60 12.39 0.92
C MET A 317 -14.81 13.27 0.63
N GLN A 318 -14.72 14.11 -0.40
CA GLN A 318 -15.82 14.95 -0.84
C GLN A 318 -17.03 14.14 -1.26
N LEU A 319 -16.82 13.07 -2.06
CA LEU A 319 -17.89 12.17 -2.47
C LEU A 319 -18.59 11.52 -1.26
N VAL A 320 -17.83 11.00 -0.29
CA VAL A 320 -18.42 10.43 0.93
C VAL A 320 -19.20 11.50 1.69
N SER A 321 -18.63 12.69 1.88
CA SER A 321 -19.30 13.83 2.51
C SER A 321 -20.65 14.15 1.85
N GLU A 322 -20.68 14.22 0.52
CA GLU A 322 -21.92 14.49 -0.26
C GLU A 322 -22.95 13.37 -0.13
N ILE A 323 -22.54 12.11 -0.28
CA ILE A 323 -23.46 10.96 -0.25
C ILE A 323 -24.11 10.77 1.12
N PHE A 324 -23.34 10.98 2.19
CA PHE A 324 -23.84 10.82 3.56
C PHE A 324 -24.49 12.11 4.09
N GLY A 325 -24.26 13.25 3.43
CA GLY A 325 -24.75 14.57 3.87
C GLY A 325 -24.07 15.04 5.17
N ILE A 326 -22.78 14.74 5.34
CA ILE A 326 -22.00 15.03 6.54
C ILE A 326 -20.74 15.82 6.21
N PRO A 327 -20.19 16.65 7.12
CA PRO A 327 -18.88 17.26 6.90
C PRO A 327 -17.77 16.17 6.92
N GLU A 328 -16.64 16.45 6.26
CA GLU A 328 -15.51 15.49 6.23
C GLU A 328 -14.98 15.16 7.63
N SER A 329 -15.13 16.02 8.61
CA SER A 329 -14.73 15.81 10.01
C SER A 329 -15.47 14.64 10.69
N GLU A 330 -16.67 14.31 10.20
CA GLU A 330 -17.45 13.17 10.71
C GLU A 330 -17.09 11.81 10.07
N ILE A 331 -16.17 11.84 9.09
CA ILE A 331 -15.57 10.65 8.50
C ILE A 331 -14.30 10.33 9.29
N ILE A 332 -14.36 9.30 10.13
CA ILE A 332 -13.34 9.00 11.15
C ILE A 332 -12.81 7.56 11.03
N ASN A 333 -11.77 7.24 11.81
CA ASN A 333 -11.14 5.91 11.86
C ASN A 333 -10.71 5.36 10.49
N ILE A 334 -10.23 6.23 9.62
CA ILE A 334 -9.87 5.92 8.24
C ILE A 334 -8.69 4.94 8.19
N LYS A 335 -8.82 3.87 7.35
CA LYS A 335 -7.78 2.85 7.17
C LYS A 335 -7.69 2.40 5.72
N CYS A 336 -6.47 2.19 5.24
CA CYS A 336 -6.24 1.51 3.98
C CYS A 336 -6.60 0.02 4.12
N LEU A 337 -7.46 -0.50 3.26
CA LEU A 337 -7.75 -1.93 3.16
C LEU A 337 -6.94 -2.58 2.05
N LYS A 338 -6.87 -1.92 0.90
CA LYS A 338 -6.14 -2.40 -0.27
C LYS A 338 -5.51 -1.22 -1.00
N ALA A 339 -4.21 -1.29 -1.16
CA ALA A 339 -3.42 -0.31 -1.92
C ALA A 339 -3.26 -0.71 -3.40
N GLY A 340 -3.97 -1.76 -3.83
CA GLY A 340 -3.78 -2.41 -5.14
C GLY A 340 -4.01 -1.51 -6.35
N MET A 341 -3.40 -1.88 -7.48
CA MET A 341 -3.46 -1.11 -8.73
C MET A 341 -4.82 -1.21 -9.44
N THR A 342 -5.54 -2.32 -9.30
CA THR A 342 -6.84 -2.53 -9.94
C THR A 342 -7.94 -1.74 -9.23
N ASN A 343 -8.07 -1.90 -7.91
CA ASN A 343 -9.04 -1.18 -7.10
C ASN A 343 -8.36 -0.76 -5.79
N LYS A 344 -8.50 0.49 -5.42
CA LYS A 344 -8.07 1.05 -4.13
C LYS A 344 -9.27 1.02 -3.21
N SER A 345 -9.13 0.46 -2.00
CA SER A 345 -10.23 0.38 -1.05
C SER A 345 -9.80 0.89 0.31
N TRP A 346 -10.64 1.69 0.92
CA TRP A 346 -10.41 2.23 2.24
C TRP A 346 -11.65 2.12 3.12
N TYR A 347 -11.41 1.89 4.37
CA TYR A 347 -12.38 1.77 5.44
C TYR A 347 -12.55 3.11 6.14
N PHE A 348 -13.76 3.41 6.59
CA PHE A 348 -14.06 4.53 7.46
C PHE A 348 -15.29 4.25 8.32
N ASN A 349 -15.37 4.97 9.46
CA ASN A 349 -16.58 5.07 10.23
C ASN A 349 -17.24 6.43 9.98
N VAL A 350 -18.54 6.45 10.06
CA VAL A 350 -19.33 7.67 10.27
C VAL A 350 -19.50 7.84 11.78
N SER A 351 -19.31 9.06 12.29
CA SER A 351 -19.36 9.35 13.72
C SER A 351 -20.75 9.10 14.31
N ASP A 352 -20.89 9.25 15.63
CA ASP A 352 -22.15 9.09 16.37
C ASP A 352 -22.86 10.44 16.64
N SER A 353 -22.66 11.45 15.79
CA SER A 353 -23.30 12.75 15.90
C SER A 353 -24.81 12.65 15.67
N GLU A 354 -25.60 13.35 16.47
CA GLU A 354 -27.07 13.41 16.34
C GLU A 354 -27.54 14.05 15.04
N GLU A 355 -26.69 14.83 14.38
CA GLU A 355 -26.97 15.46 13.09
C GLU A 355 -26.96 14.47 11.92
N ILE A 356 -26.40 13.27 12.14
CA ILE A 356 -26.26 12.23 11.12
C ILE A 356 -27.51 11.35 11.11
N ALA A 357 -27.96 10.98 9.90
CA ALA A 357 -29.05 10.05 9.73
C ALA A 357 -28.79 8.72 10.47
N GLU A 358 -29.74 8.25 11.29
CA GLU A 358 -29.63 7.07 12.15
C GLU A 358 -29.12 5.82 11.41
N LYS A 359 -29.54 5.64 10.16
CA LYS A 359 -29.12 4.50 9.33
C LYS A 359 -27.61 4.44 9.07
N TYR A 360 -26.88 5.55 9.21
CA TYR A 360 -25.43 5.65 8.96
C TYR A 360 -24.61 5.85 10.24
N ARG A 361 -25.23 6.39 11.28
CA ARG A 361 -24.58 6.75 12.54
C ARG A 361 -23.85 5.55 13.15
N ASN A 362 -22.61 5.78 13.60
CA ASN A 362 -21.75 4.77 14.23
C ASN A 362 -21.56 3.48 13.41
N LYS A 363 -21.71 3.57 12.09
CA LYS A 363 -21.50 2.43 11.18
C LYS A 363 -20.19 2.58 10.42
N ALA A 364 -19.72 1.44 9.95
CA ALA A 364 -18.49 1.32 9.18
C ALA A 364 -18.79 1.02 7.71
N PHE A 365 -17.99 1.58 6.83
CA PHE A 365 -18.14 1.48 5.39
C PHE A 365 -16.80 1.26 4.69
N ILE A 366 -16.89 0.76 3.46
CA ILE A 366 -15.77 0.64 2.52
C ILE A 366 -16.09 1.53 1.33
N CYS A 367 -15.14 2.39 0.96
CA CYS A 367 -15.16 3.07 -0.32
C CYS A 367 -14.12 2.45 -1.26
N ARG A 368 -14.56 1.96 -2.42
CA ARG A 368 -13.70 1.48 -3.51
C ARG A 368 -13.56 2.59 -4.54
N ILE A 369 -12.30 2.86 -4.90
CA ILE A 369 -11.91 3.79 -5.96
C ILE A 369 -11.26 2.97 -7.06
N PRO A 370 -11.73 3.02 -8.32
CA PRO A 370 -11.08 2.35 -9.44
C PRO A 370 -9.63 2.81 -9.63
N GLY A 371 -8.75 1.87 -9.88
CA GLY A 371 -7.38 2.17 -10.27
C GLY A 371 -7.29 2.73 -11.70
N PRO A 372 -6.21 3.44 -12.06
CA PRO A 372 -5.99 3.92 -13.42
C PRO A 372 -6.01 2.76 -14.44
N GLY A 373 -6.67 2.95 -15.58
CA GLY A 373 -6.72 1.97 -16.67
C GLY A 373 -7.74 0.84 -16.47
N THR A 374 -8.46 0.79 -15.34
CA THR A 374 -9.49 -0.24 -15.12
C THR A 374 -10.74 -0.01 -15.95
N GLU A 375 -10.97 1.20 -16.44
CA GLU A 375 -12.06 1.54 -17.35
C GLU A 375 -12.02 0.79 -18.69
N LYS A 376 -10.85 0.30 -19.11
CA LYS A 376 -10.71 -0.55 -20.29
C LYS A 376 -11.07 -2.02 -20.02
N LEU A 377 -10.86 -2.47 -18.77
CA LEU A 377 -11.02 -3.87 -18.37
C LEU A 377 -12.42 -4.17 -17.84
N ILE A 378 -13.08 -3.19 -17.23
CA ILE A 378 -14.32 -3.39 -16.48
C ILE A 378 -15.38 -2.41 -16.94
N ASN A 379 -16.53 -2.95 -17.35
CA ASN A 379 -17.68 -2.14 -17.70
C ASN A 379 -18.49 -1.80 -16.45
N ARG A 380 -18.25 -0.62 -15.88
CA ARG A 380 -18.90 -0.18 -14.64
C ARG A 380 -20.42 -0.05 -14.73
N ARG A 381 -20.96 0.23 -15.91
CA ARG A 381 -22.42 0.25 -16.11
C ARG A 381 -23.01 -1.15 -15.95
N GLN A 382 -22.36 -2.16 -16.52
CA GLN A 382 -22.77 -3.56 -16.36
C GLN A 382 -22.66 -4.01 -14.91
N GLU A 383 -21.57 -3.67 -14.21
CA GLU A 383 -21.43 -3.94 -12.77
C GLU A 383 -22.60 -3.32 -11.97
N GLY A 384 -22.96 -2.06 -12.24
CA GLY A 384 -24.09 -1.39 -11.58
C GLY A 384 -25.46 -2.04 -11.90
N GLU A 385 -25.66 -2.57 -13.11
CA GLU A 385 -26.85 -3.34 -13.47
C GLU A 385 -26.93 -4.64 -12.66
N VAL A 386 -25.81 -5.33 -12.49
CA VAL A 386 -25.74 -6.56 -11.69
C VAL A 386 -26.11 -6.29 -10.24
N TYR A 387 -25.51 -5.28 -9.58
CA TYR A 387 -25.86 -4.94 -8.20
C TYR A 387 -27.35 -4.67 -8.00
N LYS A 388 -27.97 -3.94 -8.95
CA LYS A 388 -29.42 -3.69 -8.91
C LYS A 388 -30.21 -4.98 -9.06
N ALA A 389 -29.78 -5.88 -9.93
CA ALA A 389 -30.50 -7.12 -10.21
C ALA A 389 -30.41 -8.12 -9.04
N VAL A 390 -29.27 -8.22 -8.37
CA VAL A 390 -29.04 -9.19 -7.26
C VAL A 390 -29.48 -8.65 -5.90
N ALA A 391 -29.78 -7.37 -5.76
CA ALA A 391 -30.12 -6.73 -4.47
C ALA A 391 -31.24 -7.46 -3.70
N GLY A 392 -32.22 -8.01 -4.41
CA GLY A 392 -33.35 -8.74 -3.80
C GLY A 392 -33.04 -10.18 -3.35
N LEU A 393 -31.84 -10.70 -3.65
CA LEU A 393 -31.50 -12.09 -3.33
C LEU A 393 -30.92 -12.27 -1.93
N ASP A 394 -30.55 -11.19 -1.25
CA ASP A 394 -29.86 -11.22 0.07
C ASP A 394 -28.56 -12.05 0.07
N ILE A 395 -27.83 -12.01 -1.04
CA ILE A 395 -26.54 -12.71 -1.21
C ILE A 395 -25.38 -11.76 -1.46
N THR A 396 -25.61 -10.46 -1.48
CA THR A 396 -24.57 -9.44 -1.75
C THR A 396 -24.41 -8.50 -0.55
N GLU A 397 -23.31 -7.79 -0.52
CA GLU A 397 -23.11 -6.74 0.47
C GLU A 397 -24.14 -5.62 0.34
N GLU A 398 -24.44 -4.92 1.45
CA GLU A 398 -25.29 -3.73 1.42
C GLU A 398 -24.58 -2.60 0.68
N LEU A 399 -25.12 -2.27 -0.51
CA LEU A 399 -24.60 -1.19 -1.35
C LEU A 399 -25.22 0.14 -0.92
N VAL A 400 -24.40 1.12 -0.53
CA VAL A 400 -24.83 2.48 -0.18
C VAL A 400 -24.82 3.38 -1.41
N TYR A 401 -23.79 3.28 -2.23
CA TYR A 401 -23.60 4.10 -3.41
C TYR A 401 -22.80 3.35 -4.49
N PHE A 402 -23.19 3.57 -5.73
CA PHE A 402 -22.44 3.11 -6.89
C PHE A 402 -22.61 4.11 -8.03
N ASP A 403 -21.50 4.60 -8.56
CA ASP A 403 -21.48 5.44 -9.75
C ASP A 403 -20.97 4.64 -10.96
N ALA A 404 -21.86 4.46 -11.91
CA ALA A 404 -21.59 3.70 -13.14
C ALA A 404 -20.63 4.41 -14.11
N GLU A 405 -20.39 5.70 -13.96
CA GLU A 405 -19.47 6.46 -14.81
C GLU A 405 -18.04 6.43 -14.24
N SER A 406 -17.89 6.78 -12.96
CA SER A 406 -16.58 6.82 -12.29
C SER A 406 -16.16 5.47 -11.71
N GLY A 407 -17.11 4.55 -11.45
CA GLY A 407 -16.86 3.28 -10.79
C GLY A 407 -16.63 3.37 -9.27
N TYR A 408 -16.87 4.54 -8.66
CA TYR A 408 -16.83 4.66 -7.21
C TYR A 408 -17.95 3.82 -6.59
N LYS A 409 -17.59 3.05 -5.55
CA LYS A 409 -18.55 2.21 -4.82
C LYS A 409 -18.40 2.42 -3.34
N ILE A 410 -19.50 2.60 -2.61
CA ILE A 410 -19.54 2.61 -1.16
C ILE A 410 -20.45 1.49 -0.70
N SER A 411 -19.94 0.60 0.12
CA SER A 411 -20.68 -0.51 0.72
C SER A 411 -20.46 -0.57 2.22
N ARG A 412 -21.37 -1.24 2.92
CA ARG A 412 -21.24 -1.48 4.36
C ARG A 412 -20.05 -2.37 4.65
N TYR A 413 -19.34 -2.07 5.73
CA TYR A 413 -18.31 -2.94 6.29
C TYR A 413 -18.91 -3.81 7.40
N TYR A 414 -18.66 -5.10 7.33
CA TYR A 414 -19.13 -6.07 8.32
C TYR A 414 -18.01 -6.40 9.31
N HIS A 415 -18.17 -6.00 10.57
CA HIS A 415 -17.18 -6.28 11.61
C HIS A 415 -17.07 -7.78 11.87
N GLY A 416 -15.85 -8.29 11.96
CA GLY A 416 -15.62 -9.72 12.17
C GLY A 416 -15.87 -10.59 10.94
N ALA A 417 -16.21 -10.01 9.77
CA ALA A 417 -16.32 -10.76 8.53
C ALA A 417 -14.99 -11.43 8.18
N ARG A 418 -15.07 -12.63 7.64
CA ARG A 418 -13.94 -13.40 7.17
C ARG A 418 -14.24 -14.06 5.83
N ASN A 419 -13.22 -14.30 5.04
CA ASN A 419 -13.34 -15.01 3.80
C ASN A 419 -13.68 -16.49 4.03
N ALA A 420 -14.29 -17.12 3.04
CA ALA A 420 -14.58 -18.55 3.06
C ALA A 420 -13.28 -19.38 2.99
N ASP A 421 -13.32 -20.53 3.66
CA ASP A 421 -12.32 -21.58 3.54
C ASP A 421 -12.85 -22.73 2.70
N PHE A 422 -12.35 -22.87 1.47
CA PHE A 422 -12.78 -23.93 0.55
C PHE A 422 -12.18 -25.31 0.88
N ASP A 423 -11.24 -25.41 1.81
CA ASP A 423 -10.82 -26.69 2.39
C ASP A 423 -11.78 -27.17 3.48
N ASN A 424 -12.64 -26.31 4.00
CA ASN A 424 -13.75 -26.64 4.88
C ASN A 424 -15.00 -27.01 4.05
N ILE A 425 -15.36 -28.29 4.03
CA ILE A 425 -16.47 -28.81 3.21
C ILE A 425 -17.84 -28.18 3.55
N GLU A 426 -18.07 -27.81 4.82
CA GLU A 426 -19.31 -27.19 5.26
C GLU A 426 -19.42 -25.75 4.73
N GLU A 427 -18.32 -24.97 4.78
CA GLU A 427 -18.26 -23.63 4.21
C GLU A 427 -18.38 -23.66 2.70
N LEU A 428 -17.67 -24.59 2.05
CA LEU A 428 -17.78 -24.79 0.62
C LEU A 428 -19.22 -25.11 0.21
N SER A 429 -19.94 -25.97 0.95
CA SER A 429 -21.33 -26.30 0.69
C SER A 429 -22.25 -25.06 0.82
N GLN A 430 -22.01 -24.20 1.80
CA GLN A 430 -22.76 -22.94 1.96
C GLN A 430 -22.49 -21.98 0.79
N CYS A 431 -21.22 -21.85 0.35
CA CYS A 431 -20.87 -21.03 -0.81
C CYS A 431 -21.56 -21.57 -2.09
N MET A 432 -21.54 -22.87 -2.28
CA MET A 432 -22.23 -23.52 -3.41
C MET A 432 -23.76 -23.35 -3.37
N SER A 433 -24.35 -23.29 -2.17
CA SER A 433 -25.78 -22.97 -1.99
C SER A 433 -26.09 -21.53 -2.45
N VAL A 434 -25.24 -20.56 -2.11
CA VAL A 434 -25.39 -19.17 -2.57
C VAL A 434 -25.27 -19.06 -4.09
N LEU A 435 -24.29 -19.73 -4.71
CA LEU A 435 -24.18 -19.81 -6.18
C LEU A 435 -25.41 -20.45 -6.80
N LYS A 436 -25.93 -21.55 -6.22
CA LYS A 436 -27.13 -22.19 -6.71
C LYS A 436 -28.35 -21.26 -6.65
N LYS A 437 -28.49 -20.47 -5.58
CA LYS A 437 -29.54 -19.45 -5.47
C LYS A 437 -29.40 -18.40 -6.57
N LEU A 438 -28.18 -17.93 -6.84
CA LEU A 438 -27.91 -17.01 -7.93
C LEU A 438 -28.34 -17.60 -9.29
N HIS A 439 -27.85 -18.79 -9.61
CA HIS A 439 -28.12 -19.45 -10.88
C HIS A 439 -29.59 -19.76 -11.13
N ASN A 440 -30.34 -20.11 -10.07
CA ASN A 440 -31.79 -20.43 -10.13
C ASN A 440 -32.70 -19.20 -9.98
N SER A 441 -32.14 -17.98 -9.77
CA SER A 441 -32.91 -16.75 -9.53
C SER A 441 -33.82 -16.32 -10.67
N GLY A 442 -33.55 -16.80 -11.89
CA GLY A 442 -34.29 -16.36 -13.08
C GLY A 442 -33.93 -14.96 -13.56
N ILE A 443 -32.99 -14.27 -12.92
CA ILE A 443 -32.51 -12.94 -13.32
C ILE A 443 -31.97 -12.98 -14.74
N LYS A 444 -32.31 -11.95 -15.54
CA LYS A 444 -31.79 -11.73 -16.89
C LYS A 444 -31.10 -10.37 -16.95
N LEU A 445 -29.86 -10.38 -17.42
CA LEU A 445 -29.07 -9.19 -17.68
C LEU A 445 -29.05 -8.88 -19.17
N GLY A 446 -28.81 -7.62 -19.53
CA GLY A 446 -28.67 -7.18 -20.92
C GLY A 446 -27.34 -7.53 -21.56
N HIS A 447 -26.41 -8.14 -20.79
CA HIS A 447 -25.05 -8.49 -21.23
C HIS A 447 -24.69 -9.91 -20.83
N ASP A 448 -23.72 -10.48 -21.55
CA ASP A 448 -23.17 -11.79 -21.28
C ASP A 448 -21.67 -11.72 -21.01
N PHE A 449 -21.15 -12.73 -20.31
CA PHE A 449 -19.74 -13.00 -20.22
C PHE A 449 -19.39 -14.09 -21.24
N ASP A 450 -18.60 -13.73 -22.24
CA ASP A 450 -18.22 -14.61 -23.33
C ASP A 450 -16.71 -14.86 -23.32
N LEU A 451 -16.30 -16.09 -22.97
CA LEU A 451 -14.89 -16.47 -22.85
C LEU A 451 -14.10 -16.27 -24.15
N LYS A 452 -14.71 -16.53 -25.31
CA LYS A 452 -14.03 -16.36 -26.60
C LYS A 452 -13.72 -14.89 -26.86
N ARG A 453 -14.69 -14.03 -26.61
CA ARG A 453 -14.52 -12.56 -26.72
C ARG A 453 -13.45 -12.06 -25.75
N GLU A 454 -13.51 -12.47 -24.48
CA GLU A 454 -12.58 -11.98 -23.47
C GLU A 454 -11.13 -12.46 -23.71
N LEU A 455 -10.93 -13.69 -24.20
CA LEU A 455 -9.61 -14.15 -24.65
C LEU A 455 -9.05 -13.24 -25.77
N GLY A 456 -9.87 -12.91 -26.76
CA GLY A 456 -9.48 -11.99 -27.84
C GLY A 456 -9.21 -10.56 -27.37
N ASN A 457 -9.99 -10.08 -26.39
CA ASN A 457 -9.77 -8.77 -25.79
C ASN A 457 -8.38 -8.69 -25.09
N TYR A 458 -8.02 -9.66 -24.26
CA TYR A 458 -6.71 -9.67 -23.61
C TYR A 458 -5.55 -9.86 -24.59
N GLU A 459 -5.73 -10.68 -25.64
CA GLU A 459 -4.72 -10.79 -26.72
C GLU A 459 -4.46 -9.43 -27.37
N LYS A 460 -5.51 -8.66 -27.64
CA LYS A 460 -5.45 -7.32 -28.19
C LYS A 460 -4.77 -6.34 -27.21
N ASP A 461 -5.18 -6.35 -25.96
CA ASP A 461 -4.66 -5.45 -24.92
C ASP A 461 -3.17 -5.68 -24.65
N ILE A 462 -2.70 -6.94 -24.62
CA ILE A 462 -1.29 -7.30 -24.54
C ILE A 462 -0.50 -6.66 -25.69
N LYS A 463 -1.01 -6.80 -26.91
CA LYS A 463 -0.38 -6.25 -28.11
C LYS A 463 -0.36 -4.71 -28.07
N GLU A 464 -1.45 -4.07 -27.65
CA GLU A 464 -1.52 -2.61 -27.53
C GLU A 464 -0.58 -2.08 -26.44
N ALA A 465 -0.33 -2.88 -25.40
CA ALA A 465 0.69 -2.57 -24.37
C ALA A 465 2.13 -2.79 -24.85
N GLY A 466 2.34 -3.19 -26.12
CA GLY A 466 3.66 -3.43 -26.70
C GLY A 466 4.35 -4.70 -26.21
N ALA A 467 3.57 -5.65 -25.69
CA ALA A 467 4.04 -6.94 -25.18
C ALA A 467 3.58 -8.10 -26.07
N GLU A 468 4.15 -9.27 -25.82
CA GLU A 468 3.78 -10.53 -26.44
C GLU A 468 3.53 -11.59 -25.38
N VAL A 469 2.72 -12.60 -25.71
CA VAL A 469 2.53 -13.76 -24.85
C VAL A 469 3.84 -14.57 -24.82
N PRO A 470 4.48 -14.77 -23.64
CA PRO A 470 5.85 -15.29 -23.56
C PRO A 470 5.99 -16.79 -23.79
N TYR A 471 4.90 -17.51 -24.12
CA TYR A 471 4.89 -18.95 -24.30
C TYR A 471 5.04 -19.31 -25.79
N GLU A 472 6.13 -19.97 -26.17
CA GLU A 472 6.41 -20.37 -27.57
C GLU A 472 5.30 -21.22 -28.19
N ASP A 473 4.64 -22.05 -27.39
CA ASP A 473 3.58 -22.95 -27.84
C ASP A 473 2.18 -22.29 -27.83
N TYR A 474 2.09 -21.00 -27.50
CA TYR A 474 0.81 -20.30 -27.40
C TYR A 474 -0.06 -20.41 -28.66
N PRO A 475 0.43 -20.26 -29.89
CA PRO A 475 -0.39 -20.40 -31.09
C PRO A 475 -1.07 -21.78 -31.17
N ALA A 476 -0.39 -22.85 -30.82
CA ALA A 476 -0.94 -24.18 -30.78
C ALA A 476 -1.96 -24.38 -29.65
N VAL A 477 -1.69 -23.78 -28.47
CA VAL A 477 -2.61 -23.77 -27.33
C VAL A 477 -3.88 -23.00 -27.66
N ARG A 478 -3.75 -21.87 -28.35
CA ARG A 478 -4.90 -21.06 -28.77
C ARG A 478 -5.83 -21.78 -29.76
N MET A 479 -5.24 -22.54 -30.69
CA MET A 479 -6.02 -23.41 -31.60
C MET A 479 -6.80 -24.50 -30.82
N LYS A 480 -6.17 -25.14 -29.86
CA LYS A 480 -6.82 -26.10 -28.97
C LYS A 480 -7.93 -25.46 -28.12
N ALA A 481 -7.77 -24.20 -27.73
CA ALA A 481 -8.82 -23.48 -27.03
C ALA A 481 -10.06 -23.26 -27.94
N GLU A 482 -9.87 -23.00 -29.25
CA GLU A 482 -11.00 -22.93 -30.19
C GLU A 482 -11.73 -24.29 -30.34
N GLU A 483 -11.01 -25.42 -30.30
CA GLU A 483 -11.65 -26.75 -30.31
C GLU A 483 -12.53 -26.94 -29.06
N VAL A 484 -12.02 -26.59 -27.87
CA VAL A 484 -12.78 -26.69 -26.60
C VAL A 484 -13.98 -25.74 -26.60
N LEU A 485 -13.81 -24.50 -27.04
CA LEU A 485 -14.89 -23.53 -27.17
C LEU A 485 -15.97 -24.03 -28.11
N GLY A 486 -15.57 -24.55 -29.29
CA GLY A 486 -16.54 -25.13 -30.28
C GLY A 486 -17.30 -26.32 -29.69
N TRP A 487 -16.66 -27.17 -28.89
CA TRP A 487 -17.34 -28.27 -28.21
C TRP A 487 -18.36 -27.72 -27.19
N ILE A 488 -17.97 -26.79 -26.31
CA ILE A 488 -18.88 -26.17 -25.33
C ILE A 488 -20.08 -25.52 -26.03
N ASP A 489 -19.85 -24.76 -27.09
CA ASP A 489 -20.90 -24.10 -27.85
C ASP A 489 -21.91 -25.14 -28.45
N SER A 490 -21.42 -26.31 -28.90
CA SER A 490 -22.28 -27.37 -29.45
C SER A 490 -23.25 -27.99 -28.43
N LEU A 491 -22.94 -27.86 -27.12
CA LEU A 491 -23.78 -28.37 -26.03
C LEU A 491 -25.04 -27.52 -25.79
N ASN A 492 -25.15 -26.32 -26.38
CA ASN A 492 -26.26 -25.39 -26.20
C ASN A 492 -26.68 -25.22 -24.74
N ARG A 493 -25.73 -24.98 -23.87
CA ARG A 493 -25.95 -24.89 -22.43
C ARG A 493 -26.79 -23.67 -22.02
N PRO A 494 -27.61 -23.78 -20.96
CA PRO A 494 -28.38 -22.65 -20.47
C PRO A 494 -27.45 -21.55 -19.96
N LYS A 495 -27.79 -20.28 -20.28
CA LYS A 495 -27.15 -19.13 -19.68
C LYS A 495 -27.99 -18.58 -18.52
N THR A 496 -27.39 -18.42 -17.37
CA THR A 496 -27.94 -17.77 -16.18
C THR A 496 -27.06 -16.62 -15.76
N ILE A 497 -27.51 -15.79 -14.82
CA ILE A 497 -26.57 -14.88 -14.17
C ILE A 497 -25.48 -15.69 -13.48
N ALA A 498 -24.23 -15.41 -13.77
CA ALA A 498 -23.05 -15.99 -13.16
C ALA A 498 -22.16 -14.88 -12.59
N HIS A 499 -21.45 -15.17 -11.52
CA HIS A 499 -20.53 -14.21 -10.87
C HIS A 499 -19.21 -14.09 -11.65
N VAL A 500 -18.79 -15.16 -12.27
CA VAL A 500 -17.54 -15.33 -13.04
C VAL A 500 -16.27 -15.28 -12.19
N ASP A 501 -16.22 -14.42 -11.17
CA ASP A 501 -15.11 -14.32 -10.21
C ASP A 501 -15.51 -14.93 -8.85
N SER A 502 -16.07 -16.13 -8.85
CA SER A 502 -16.59 -16.84 -7.68
C SER A 502 -15.47 -17.49 -6.84
N VAL A 503 -14.43 -16.70 -6.54
CA VAL A 503 -13.27 -17.10 -5.74
C VAL A 503 -13.59 -17.08 -4.24
N LYS A 504 -12.84 -17.86 -3.43
CA LYS A 504 -13.06 -17.91 -1.97
C LYS A 504 -13.02 -16.55 -1.28
N ASP A 505 -12.20 -15.62 -1.80
CA ASP A 505 -12.03 -14.28 -1.24
C ASP A 505 -13.23 -13.37 -1.50
N ASN A 506 -14.08 -13.72 -2.47
CA ASN A 506 -15.32 -13.02 -2.79
C ASN A 506 -16.55 -13.60 -2.06
N PHE A 507 -16.37 -14.61 -1.21
CA PHE A 507 -17.38 -15.10 -0.25
C PHE A 507 -16.99 -14.68 1.14
N ILE A 508 -17.81 -13.87 1.79
CA ILE A 508 -17.57 -13.37 3.14
C ILE A 508 -18.66 -13.86 4.11
N PHE A 509 -18.22 -14.52 5.18
CA PHE A 509 -19.08 -14.86 6.30
C PHE A 509 -19.21 -13.65 7.21
N THR A 510 -20.44 -13.21 7.43
CA THR A 510 -20.81 -12.07 8.28
C THR A 510 -21.75 -12.52 9.38
N ASP A 511 -22.01 -11.66 10.35
CA ASP A 511 -23.05 -11.86 11.38
C ASP A 511 -24.49 -11.87 10.80
N GLU A 512 -24.67 -11.36 9.57
CA GLU A 512 -25.94 -11.34 8.82
C GLU A 512 -26.02 -12.45 7.77
N GLY A 513 -25.07 -13.39 7.75
CA GLY A 513 -25.02 -14.51 6.82
C GLY A 513 -23.88 -14.41 5.80
N LEU A 514 -23.90 -15.32 4.85
CA LEU A 514 -22.90 -15.39 3.78
C LEU A 514 -23.25 -14.42 2.64
N LYS A 515 -22.29 -13.59 2.25
CA LYS A 515 -22.40 -12.60 1.17
C LYS A 515 -21.37 -12.85 0.08
N MET A 516 -21.75 -12.54 -1.15
CA MET A 516 -20.82 -12.45 -2.29
C MET A 516 -20.52 -10.99 -2.61
N ILE A 517 -19.26 -10.69 -2.90
CA ILE A 517 -18.77 -9.35 -3.21
C ILE A 517 -18.03 -9.34 -4.55
N ASP A 518 -17.84 -8.14 -5.11
CA ASP A 518 -17.01 -7.90 -6.31
C ASP A 518 -17.60 -8.49 -7.62
N TRP A 519 -18.74 -7.95 -8.02
CA TRP A 519 -19.53 -8.37 -9.17
C TRP A 519 -19.04 -7.82 -10.53
N GLU A 520 -17.79 -7.38 -10.62
CA GLU A 520 -17.29 -6.61 -11.76
C GLU A 520 -17.18 -7.40 -13.08
N TYR A 521 -17.17 -8.74 -13.01
CA TYR A 521 -17.15 -9.64 -14.17
C TYR A 521 -18.49 -10.36 -14.41
N ALA A 522 -19.46 -10.15 -13.53
CA ALA A 522 -20.72 -10.89 -13.59
C ALA A 522 -21.50 -10.61 -14.88
N GLY A 523 -22.13 -11.64 -15.43
CA GLY A 523 -22.90 -11.57 -16.68
C GLY A 523 -23.70 -12.83 -16.92
N MET A 524 -24.40 -12.90 -18.06
CA MET A 524 -25.10 -14.13 -18.48
C MET A 524 -24.10 -15.14 -19.03
N ALA A 525 -23.91 -16.25 -18.33
CA ALA A 525 -22.98 -17.33 -18.73
C ALA A 525 -23.54 -18.72 -18.37
N ASP A 526 -22.86 -19.79 -18.80
CA ASP A 526 -23.13 -21.12 -18.26
C ASP A 526 -22.81 -21.12 -16.76
N PRO A 527 -23.73 -21.52 -15.88
CA PRO A 527 -23.51 -21.53 -14.44
C PRO A 527 -22.34 -22.44 -13.99
N LEU A 528 -21.95 -23.43 -14.78
CA LEU A 528 -20.79 -24.28 -14.48
C LEU A 528 -19.45 -23.53 -14.62
N LEU A 529 -19.44 -22.37 -15.25
CA LEU A 529 -18.28 -21.49 -15.28
C LEU A 529 -17.90 -21.03 -13.88
N ASP A 530 -18.86 -20.69 -13.02
CA ASP A 530 -18.58 -20.28 -11.63
C ASP A 530 -17.89 -21.38 -10.82
N LEU A 531 -18.29 -22.64 -11.01
CA LEU A 531 -17.61 -23.77 -10.34
C LEU A 531 -16.15 -23.90 -10.80
N ALA A 532 -15.92 -23.72 -12.10
CA ALA A 532 -14.57 -23.78 -12.65
C ALA A 532 -13.70 -22.64 -12.13
N MET A 533 -14.22 -21.43 -12.04
CA MET A 533 -13.50 -20.26 -11.49
C MET A 533 -13.19 -20.46 -10.01
N SER A 534 -14.14 -20.96 -9.20
CA SER A 534 -13.88 -21.33 -7.80
C SER A 534 -12.72 -22.36 -7.68
N ALA A 535 -12.68 -23.33 -8.59
CA ALA A 535 -11.65 -24.39 -8.57
C ALA A 535 -10.26 -23.87 -8.92
N ILE A 536 -10.11 -23.10 -10.02
CA ILE A 536 -8.78 -22.66 -10.48
C ILE A 536 -8.12 -21.67 -9.53
N TYR A 537 -8.87 -20.74 -8.94
CA TYR A 537 -8.34 -19.80 -7.97
C TYR A 537 -7.91 -20.44 -6.65
N SER A 538 -8.58 -21.53 -6.27
CA SER A 538 -8.20 -22.33 -5.11
C SER A 538 -7.11 -23.36 -5.42
N TYR A 539 -6.55 -23.31 -6.63
CA TYR A 539 -5.56 -24.27 -7.12
C TYR A 539 -6.00 -25.73 -6.93
N MET A 540 -7.30 -26.01 -7.08
CA MET A 540 -7.83 -27.36 -6.95
C MET A 540 -7.31 -28.28 -8.05
N SER A 541 -7.02 -29.53 -7.70
CA SER A 541 -6.80 -30.58 -8.71
C SER A 541 -8.09 -30.89 -9.45
N PHE A 542 -8.00 -31.50 -10.61
CA PHE A 542 -9.18 -31.92 -11.39
C PHE A 542 -10.03 -32.96 -10.64
N ASP A 543 -9.44 -33.77 -9.76
CA ASP A 543 -10.21 -34.69 -8.89
C ASP A 543 -11.00 -33.93 -7.82
N LYS A 544 -10.40 -32.92 -7.19
CA LYS A 544 -11.12 -32.03 -6.26
C LYS A 544 -12.23 -31.24 -6.96
N ALA A 545 -12.07 -30.88 -8.23
CA ALA A 545 -13.12 -30.23 -9.01
C ALA A 545 -14.34 -31.16 -9.25
N LYS A 546 -14.11 -32.48 -9.38
CA LYS A 546 -15.21 -33.47 -9.41
C LYS A 546 -15.98 -33.49 -8.09
N GLU A 547 -15.28 -33.37 -6.97
CA GLU A 547 -15.93 -33.27 -5.66
C GLU A 547 -16.71 -31.96 -5.54
N LEU A 548 -16.17 -30.82 -6.00
CA LEU A 548 -16.85 -29.53 -6.02
C LEU A 548 -18.19 -29.59 -6.76
N VAL A 549 -18.24 -30.24 -7.94
CA VAL A 549 -19.50 -30.43 -8.68
C VAL A 549 -20.53 -31.25 -7.87
N ARG A 550 -20.08 -32.29 -7.14
CA ARG A 550 -20.94 -33.07 -6.24
C ARG A 550 -21.45 -32.24 -5.07
N VAL A 551 -20.58 -31.44 -4.46
CA VAL A 551 -20.95 -30.51 -3.36
C VAL A 551 -22.00 -29.51 -3.86
N TYR A 552 -21.80 -28.90 -5.04
CA TYR A 552 -22.79 -28.00 -5.63
C TYR A 552 -24.13 -28.70 -5.87
N ALA A 553 -24.12 -29.92 -6.42
CA ALA A 553 -25.34 -30.68 -6.64
C ALA A 553 -26.10 -30.94 -5.34
N ALA A 554 -25.38 -31.33 -4.30
CA ALA A 554 -25.96 -31.68 -3.00
C ALA A 554 -26.28 -30.47 -2.10
N ALA A 555 -25.74 -29.28 -2.42
CA ALA A 555 -25.90 -28.07 -1.61
C ALA A 555 -27.37 -27.77 -1.32
N PRO A 556 -27.72 -27.43 -0.07
CA PRO A 556 -29.11 -27.17 0.34
C PRO A 556 -29.67 -25.92 -0.34
N GLU A 557 -30.99 -25.80 -0.39
CA GLU A 557 -31.61 -24.54 -0.80
C GLU A 557 -31.43 -23.49 0.31
N PRO A 558 -31.12 -22.21 0.00
CA PRO A 558 -30.76 -21.21 0.99
C PRO A 558 -31.80 -20.92 2.08
N GLU A 559 -33.07 -21.13 1.81
CA GLU A 559 -34.14 -20.93 2.80
C GLU A 559 -34.02 -21.88 4.00
N SER A 560 -33.44 -23.07 3.85
CA SER A 560 -33.18 -24.01 4.94
C SER A 560 -31.99 -23.57 5.81
N ILE A 561 -31.01 -22.87 5.26
CA ILE A 561 -29.82 -22.38 6.00
C ILE A 561 -30.18 -21.24 6.95
N ALA A 562 -31.04 -20.31 6.53
CA ALA A 562 -31.47 -19.19 7.35
C ALA A 562 -32.29 -19.68 8.61
N LEU A 563 -32.99 -20.81 8.48
CA LEU A 563 -33.71 -21.42 9.57
C LEU A 563 -32.75 -22.07 10.58
N ASP A 564 -31.72 -22.75 10.14
CA ASP A 564 -30.75 -23.44 10.96
C ASP A 564 -29.86 -22.47 11.76
N ILE A 565 -29.43 -21.33 11.17
CA ILE A 565 -28.65 -20.29 11.87
C ILE A 565 -29.51 -19.62 12.96
N LYS A 566 -30.80 -19.35 12.70
CA LYS A 566 -31.73 -18.83 13.74
C LYS A 566 -32.01 -19.82 14.83
N LEU A 567 -32.05 -21.14 14.56
CA LEU A 567 -32.24 -22.20 15.54
C LEU A 567 -30.98 -22.43 16.40
N GLN A 568 -29.78 -22.26 15.87
CA GLN A 568 -28.53 -22.36 16.65
C GLN A 568 -28.33 -21.15 17.58
N ALA A 569 -28.75 -19.94 17.18
CA ALA A 569 -28.75 -18.76 18.05
C ALA A 569 -29.76 -18.80 19.18
N GLY A 570 -30.74 -19.71 19.16
CA GLY A 570 -31.88 -19.82 20.09
C GLY A 570 -31.79 -20.89 21.17
N GLY A 571 -30.67 -21.54 21.41
CA GLY A 571 -30.41 -22.30 22.67
C GLY A 571 -30.88 -23.74 22.74
N LYS A 572 -29.98 -24.60 23.23
CA LYS A 572 -30.05 -25.96 23.80
C LYS A 572 -30.22 -27.15 22.87
N ASP A 573 -29.14 -27.92 22.85
CA ASP A 573 -29.05 -29.38 22.61
C ASP A 573 -30.21 -30.04 21.87
N LYS A 574 -30.07 -30.17 20.59
CA LYS A 574 -30.56 -31.31 19.82
C LYS A 574 -29.42 -31.82 18.99
N GLY A 575 -29.16 -33.14 19.11
CA GLY A 575 -28.05 -33.85 18.50
C GLY A 575 -27.91 -33.61 16.98
N PRO A 576 -26.77 -34.03 16.40
CA PRO A 576 -26.45 -33.71 15.02
C PRO A 576 -27.55 -34.21 14.10
N LEU A 577 -28.11 -33.25 13.31
CA LEU A 577 -28.98 -33.61 12.18
C LEU A 577 -28.16 -34.44 11.21
N GLU A 578 -28.66 -35.60 10.83
CA GLU A 578 -28.12 -36.48 9.77
C GLU A 578 -28.23 -35.80 8.38
N THR A 579 -27.44 -34.76 8.15
CA THR A 579 -27.30 -34.11 6.82
C THR A 579 -25.86 -34.03 6.35
N SER A 580 -24.90 -34.63 7.08
CA SER A 580 -23.56 -34.81 6.58
C SER A 580 -23.52 -36.00 5.59
N VAL A 581 -23.87 -35.77 4.36
CA VAL A 581 -23.47 -36.69 3.27
C VAL A 581 -21.95 -36.54 3.16
N SER A 582 -21.20 -37.49 3.75
CA SER A 582 -19.75 -37.58 3.50
C SER A 582 -19.61 -37.78 1.99
N ALA A 583 -19.03 -36.79 1.30
CA ALA A 583 -18.94 -36.73 -0.16
C ALA A 583 -18.18 -37.94 -0.79
N GLY A 584 -17.50 -38.74 0.03
CA GLY A 584 -16.69 -39.87 -0.41
C GLY A 584 -17.38 -41.25 -0.56
N ALA A 585 -18.66 -41.39 -0.20
CA ALA A 585 -19.32 -42.71 -0.09
C ALA A 585 -20.57 -42.91 -1.00
N LEU A 586 -20.95 -41.91 -1.84
CA LEU A 586 -22.12 -42.03 -2.69
C LEU A 586 -21.83 -42.90 -3.93
N THR A 587 -22.71 -43.89 -4.20
CA THR A 587 -22.67 -44.65 -5.45
C THR A 587 -23.09 -43.76 -6.64
N GLU A 588 -22.59 -44.08 -7.85
CA GLU A 588 -22.92 -43.36 -9.10
C GLU A 588 -24.45 -43.15 -9.30
N PRO A 589 -25.33 -44.18 -9.07
CA PRO A 589 -26.78 -43.97 -9.17
C PRO A 589 -27.35 -43.00 -8.14
N ALA A 590 -26.77 -42.90 -6.95
CA ALA A 590 -27.20 -41.95 -5.91
C ALA A 590 -26.79 -40.51 -6.29
N VAL A 591 -25.62 -40.32 -6.86
CA VAL A 591 -25.16 -39.03 -7.39
C VAL A 591 -26.06 -38.58 -8.53
N GLN A 592 -26.37 -39.46 -9.49
CA GLN A 592 -27.29 -39.14 -10.59
C GLN A 592 -28.65 -38.68 -10.08
N LYS A 593 -29.23 -39.35 -9.10
CA LYS A 593 -30.48 -38.94 -8.46
C LYS A 593 -30.47 -37.55 -7.81
N ILE A 594 -29.32 -37.21 -7.18
CA ILE A 594 -29.07 -35.89 -6.61
C ILE A 594 -29.01 -34.82 -7.72
N PHE A 595 -28.33 -35.10 -8.83
CA PHE A 595 -28.27 -34.18 -9.98
C PHE A 595 -29.66 -33.87 -10.53
N GLU A 596 -30.48 -34.90 -10.69
CA GLU A 596 -31.87 -34.75 -11.23
C GLU A 596 -32.78 -33.99 -10.27
N SER A 597 -32.67 -34.24 -8.97
CA SER A 597 -33.59 -33.71 -7.96
C SER A 597 -33.15 -32.38 -7.35
N ARG A 598 -31.88 -32.08 -7.29
CA ARG A 598 -31.31 -30.94 -6.56
C ARG A 598 -30.31 -30.08 -7.38
N GLY A 599 -29.88 -30.54 -8.56
CA GLY A 599 -28.83 -29.88 -9.33
C GLY A 599 -29.22 -28.51 -9.94
N GLY A 600 -30.52 -28.16 -9.90
CA GLY A 600 -31.00 -26.90 -10.42
C GLY A 600 -30.79 -26.75 -11.95
N ILE A 601 -30.83 -25.52 -12.44
CA ILE A 601 -30.66 -25.24 -13.88
C ILE A 601 -29.28 -25.60 -14.40
N ALA A 602 -28.28 -25.51 -13.55
CA ALA A 602 -26.84 -25.78 -13.90
C ALA A 602 -26.60 -27.24 -14.31
N LEU A 603 -27.26 -28.18 -13.67
CA LEU A 603 -27.04 -29.63 -13.87
C LEU A 603 -28.19 -30.33 -14.58
N LYS A 604 -29.21 -29.58 -14.97
CA LYS A 604 -30.40 -30.14 -15.63
C LYS A 604 -30.00 -30.88 -16.91
N GLY A 605 -30.36 -32.17 -16.99
CA GLY A 605 -30.15 -33.02 -18.18
C GLY A 605 -28.71 -33.51 -18.35
N LEU A 606 -27.82 -33.26 -17.36
CA LEU A 606 -26.43 -33.75 -17.38
C LEU A 606 -26.26 -35.01 -16.55
N THR A 607 -25.39 -35.90 -17.01
CA THR A 607 -24.76 -36.89 -16.16
C THR A 607 -23.66 -36.28 -15.32
N PRO A 608 -23.26 -36.89 -14.18
CA PRO A 608 -22.10 -36.42 -13.42
C PRO A 608 -20.82 -36.29 -14.23
N ASP A 609 -20.57 -37.23 -15.17
CA ASP A 609 -19.37 -37.20 -16.02
C ASP A 609 -19.42 -36.07 -17.06
N ASP A 610 -20.60 -35.77 -17.61
CA ASP A 610 -20.76 -34.64 -18.53
C ASP A 610 -20.56 -33.29 -17.79
N ALA A 611 -21.18 -33.11 -16.61
CA ALA A 611 -21.00 -31.93 -15.79
C ALA A 611 -19.52 -31.75 -15.41
N TYR A 612 -18.85 -32.82 -15.04
CA TYR A 612 -17.43 -32.78 -14.72
C TYR A 612 -16.58 -32.41 -15.93
N ALA A 613 -16.83 -32.99 -17.12
CA ALA A 613 -16.11 -32.66 -18.34
C ALA A 613 -16.27 -31.18 -18.70
N ILE A 614 -17.49 -30.61 -18.55
CA ILE A 614 -17.77 -29.21 -18.81
C ILE A 614 -16.98 -28.31 -17.83
N VAL A 615 -16.99 -28.65 -16.53
CA VAL A 615 -16.20 -27.88 -15.53
C VAL A 615 -14.71 -27.94 -15.83
N ILE A 616 -14.17 -29.09 -16.21
CA ILE A 616 -12.76 -29.22 -16.63
C ILE A 616 -12.46 -28.31 -17.83
N ALA A 617 -13.37 -28.26 -18.82
CA ALA A 617 -13.21 -27.40 -19.98
C ALA A 617 -13.15 -25.92 -19.57
N TYR A 618 -14.06 -25.49 -18.70
CA TYR A 618 -14.05 -24.13 -18.17
C TYR A 618 -12.85 -23.86 -17.26
N MET A 619 -12.36 -24.81 -16.49
CA MET A 619 -11.09 -24.66 -15.74
C MET A 619 -9.91 -24.38 -16.67
N GLY A 620 -9.86 -25.10 -17.79
CA GLY A 620 -8.84 -24.87 -18.80
C GLY A 620 -8.96 -23.47 -19.44
N LEU A 621 -10.14 -23.16 -19.97
CA LEU A 621 -10.40 -21.88 -20.65
C LEU A 621 -10.27 -20.69 -19.69
N GLY A 622 -10.77 -20.81 -18.47
CA GLY A 622 -10.59 -19.79 -17.41
C GLY A 622 -9.13 -19.64 -17.01
N GLY A 623 -8.39 -20.74 -16.88
CA GLY A 623 -6.95 -20.68 -16.66
C GLY A 623 -6.21 -19.93 -17.77
N LEU A 624 -6.54 -20.19 -19.04
CA LEU A 624 -5.96 -19.48 -20.16
C LEU A 624 -6.32 -17.97 -20.13
N LEU A 625 -7.57 -17.64 -19.83
CA LEU A 625 -8.04 -16.26 -19.70
C LEU A 625 -7.25 -15.49 -18.64
N TRP A 626 -7.11 -16.07 -17.45
CA TRP A 626 -6.41 -15.44 -16.35
C TRP A 626 -4.88 -15.41 -16.54
N ALA A 627 -4.32 -16.34 -17.32
CA ALA A 627 -2.93 -16.25 -17.75
C ALA A 627 -2.72 -15.01 -18.65
N LEU A 628 -3.60 -14.77 -19.61
CA LEU A 628 -3.53 -13.59 -20.49
C LEU A 628 -3.76 -12.30 -19.72
N TRP A 629 -4.74 -12.25 -18.81
CA TRP A 629 -4.93 -11.12 -17.91
C TRP A 629 -3.66 -10.79 -17.12
N GLY A 630 -3.03 -11.80 -16.51
CA GLY A 630 -1.79 -11.60 -15.75
C GLY A 630 -0.63 -11.13 -16.63
N ILE A 631 -0.50 -11.63 -17.87
CA ILE A 631 0.50 -11.16 -18.84
C ILE A 631 0.25 -9.69 -19.22
N TYR A 632 -1.00 -9.31 -19.46
CA TYR A 632 -1.36 -7.91 -19.71
C TYR A 632 -0.98 -7.01 -18.54
N LYS A 633 -1.28 -7.42 -17.31
CA LYS A 633 -0.92 -6.69 -16.11
C LYS A 633 0.60 -6.60 -15.89
N MET A 634 1.35 -7.65 -16.24
CA MET A 634 2.82 -7.63 -16.25
C MET A 634 3.36 -6.61 -17.26
N ALA A 635 2.73 -6.48 -18.43
CA ALA A 635 3.08 -5.45 -19.42
C ALA A 635 2.88 -4.02 -18.88
N LEU A 636 1.96 -3.84 -17.92
CA LEU A 636 1.73 -2.58 -17.22
C LEU A 636 2.64 -2.39 -15.99
N GLY A 637 3.58 -3.32 -15.74
CA GLY A 637 4.58 -3.22 -14.66
C GLY A 637 4.21 -3.92 -13.36
N GLU A 638 3.14 -4.75 -13.34
CA GLU A 638 2.78 -5.58 -12.17
C GLU A 638 3.57 -6.89 -12.17
N SER A 639 3.88 -7.44 -10.99
CA SER A 639 4.55 -8.75 -10.86
C SER A 639 3.58 -9.79 -10.29
N PHE A 640 3.48 -10.94 -10.97
CA PHE A 640 2.60 -12.05 -10.58
C PHE A 640 3.35 -13.36 -10.29
N GLY A 641 4.68 -13.31 -10.23
CA GLY A 641 5.49 -14.50 -9.98
C GLY A 641 5.16 -15.65 -10.93
N ASP A 642 4.82 -16.82 -10.39
CA ASP A 642 4.49 -18.03 -11.16
C ASP A 642 2.99 -18.18 -11.50
N TYR A 643 2.16 -17.20 -11.13
CA TYR A 643 0.70 -17.23 -11.31
C TYR A 643 0.31 -17.48 -12.77
N THR A 644 0.84 -16.68 -13.72
CA THR A 644 0.51 -16.81 -15.14
C THR A 644 0.85 -18.17 -15.69
N LEU A 645 1.98 -18.77 -15.25
CA LEU A 645 2.39 -20.10 -15.66
C LEU A 645 1.46 -21.19 -15.11
N LYS A 646 1.05 -21.07 -13.85
CA LYS A 646 0.10 -22.02 -13.24
C LYS A 646 -1.24 -21.97 -13.97
N MET A 647 -1.75 -20.76 -14.25
CA MET A 647 -2.99 -20.57 -14.97
C MET A 647 -2.91 -21.11 -16.41
N TYR A 648 -1.80 -20.88 -17.12
CA TYR A 648 -1.57 -21.42 -18.45
C TYR A 648 -1.55 -22.96 -18.47
N ARG A 649 -0.99 -23.58 -17.44
CA ARG A 649 -0.94 -25.05 -17.30
C ARG A 649 -2.32 -25.67 -17.10
N TYR A 650 -3.25 -25.02 -16.43
CA TYR A 650 -4.63 -25.51 -16.31
C TYR A 650 -5.22 -25.83 -17.68
N PHE A 651 -5.05 -24.97 -18.68
CA PHE A 651 -5.52 -25.25 -20.01
C PHE A 651 -4.86 -26.49 -20.63
N LYS A 652 -3.56 -26.58 -20.56
CA LYS A 652 -2.80 -27.72 -21.17
C LYS A 652 -3.19 -29.06 -20.56
N ASP A 653 -3.39 -29.08 -19.26
CA ASP A 653 -3.73 -30.30 -18.54
C ASP A 653 -5.22 -30.66 -18.72
N SER A 654 -6.13 -29.69 -18.70
CA SER A 654 -7.56 -29.91 -18.99
C SER A 654 -7.77 -30.45 -20.40
N TYR A 655 -7.09 -29.89 -21.39
CA TYR A 655 -7.18 -30.38 -22.78
C TYR A 655 -6.79 -31.87 -22.92
N LYS A 656 -5.70 -32.32 -22.25
CA LYS A 656 -5.30 -33.74 -22.22
C LYS A 656 -6.39 -34.61 -21.62
N ILE A 657 -6.97 -34.17 -20.49
CA ILE A 657 -8.04 -34.94 -19.83
C ILE A 657 -9.25 -35.08 -20.74
N LEU A 658 -9.71 -33.96 -21.35
CA LEU A 658 -10.86 -33.97 -22.24
C LEU A 658 -10.65 -34.84 -23.47
N ARG A 659 -9.45 -34.85 -24.04
CA ARG A 659 -9.08 -35.77 -25.16
C ARG A 659 -9.15 -37.23 -24.72
N ASN A 660 -8.68 -37.57 -23.51
CA ASN A 660 -8.76 -38.92 -22.97
C ASN A 660 -10.21 -39.37 -22.68
N LEU A 661 -11.11 -38.42 -22.41
CA LEU A 661 -12.54 -38.64 -22.23
C LEU A 661 -13.31 -38.68 -23.57
N GLU A 662 -12.62 -38.58 -24.69
CA GLU A 662 -13.19 -38.61 -26.07
C GLU A 662 -14.34 -37.59 -26.25
N LYS A 663 -14.21 -36.39 -25.66
CA LYS A 663 -15.30 -35.37 -25.71
C LYS A 663 -15.33 -34.59 -27.01
N PHE A 664 -14.23 -34.56 -27.79
CA PHE A 664 -14.13 -33.94 -29.12
C PHE A 664 -12.95 -34.48 -29.95
#